data_cd65c9d49f0bfa64604911a5afc24043
#
_entry.id   cd65c9d49f0bfa64604911a5afc24043
#
_cell.length_a   1.000
_cell.length_b   1.000
_cell.length_c   1.000
_cell.angle_alpha   90.00
_cell.angle_beta   90.00
_cell.angle_gamma   90.00
#
_symmetry.space_group_name_H-M   'P 1'
#
loop_
_entity.id
_entity.type
_entity.pdbx_description
1 polymer ?
#
loop_
_entity_poly.entity_id
_entity_poly.type
_entity_poly.pdbx_seq_one_letter_code
_entity_poly.pdbx_strand_id
1 'polypeptide(L)'
;MKRLQSGLSVLLALLIALPFFPGTTAAAQDTDQNVPDYSGRSDSFARYAAAIADRPAADTTISLNAADAVLSPTLSEKLEGDSAVRVETGGYVEWTFSADKSGVYEIGLSYLASAGKGQKPQITLTFDGSVPYTEASHYELSRVYRDAGPIEKNAKGDDLIPEQVEVERWQDRPLLDTAGLSGRNLCLYLEEGAHTLRLACESESLYVRSLSLFPGTTVSSDAEKAASYQQNGYQSVEGFLKIYQAEKTLEKSDVVLYPTYDRTSPATIPYDPVRIRRNTIGKGNWSEPGMWISYLIDDIPSDGLYYITFKFRQADAIGVTTFRNVYVNGSIPSKAYENVSFPYGVDWNQKTVVDENGEPCPVYLTAGENELLMEVSLGPYVEAMRMVDDSIYELNRLYTQMVMITGTTPDSYRDYELDKEIPGLLDAFREQADALYAAAALFESLGGEEKSQSEDILGMARRLESLIRDPRSIQKRLSSYREGISALSSWLYDRTSQPLEMDYLIVHSAGQELPSPRASFWQQVSHFFKTFFASFLEDYNTVGGSGSEEGITVWANIGRDQIQVIKNLVVDQFTPQTGIDVTLSVVQTGFIEATLAGRGPDVAIGMARGQPVNLACRNALLSFDSYGGFEDMKKRFSDTALVPYQYNGKTYGIPCTQTFFMLFYRKDILSEMGIAIPQTWTDIMETVPKLQRSHMTIGLPYAVISAATAVDNGLGAKDLFATLLLQNGGTFYNEDHSATALDSEASMSAFKTWSDFYTKYGFDLVYDFYTRFSTGEMPIGIASYEMFNTLSVAAQEIRGLWGMAPVPGTIREDGTVDTSEAGAGSAAVIFKKAASPDNCYRFVDWWTSDKTQTDFCTAVENQLGPGGRYATANLAAFSSQPWSPEELEMLTTQRENVIELPEIPGSYYVSRSIDNAFRAVLYDKKNPRETFEKENRNINEEIARKRRELGLDNEGKGR
;
A
#
# COMPACT_ATOMS: atom_id res chain seq x y z
N MET A 1 -9.63 71.04 7.37
CA MET A 1 -9.04 69.75 7.88
C MET A 1 -8.95 69.63 9.43
N LYS A 2 -9.57 70.49 10.23
CA LYS A 2 -9.58 70.39 11.70
C LYS A 2 -10.96 70.07 12.29
N ARG A 3 -11.99 69.77 11.46
CA ARG A 3 -13.34 69.43 11.92
C ARG A 3 -13.75 67.98 11.57
N LEU A 4 -12.85 67.22 10.94
CA LEU A 4 -13.09 65.76 10.67
C LEU A 4 -12.41 64.82 11.72
N GLN A 5 -11.47 65.30 12.51
CA GLN A 5 -10.81 64.52 13.54
C GLN A 5 -11.58 64.47 14.89
N SER A 6 -12.53 65.38 15.13
CA SER A 6 -13.35 65.33 16.37
C SER A 6 -14.58 64.38 16.25
N GLY A 7 -14.99 63.99 15.05
CA GLY A 7 -16.13 63.09 14.84
C GLY A 7 -15.75 61.62 14.93
N LEU A 8 -14.50 61.26 14.63
CA LEU A 8 -14.04 59.87 14.69
C LEU A 8 -13.69 59.42 16.10
N SER A 9 -13.27 60.36 16.95
CA SER A 9 -12.95 60.03 18.36
C SER A 9 -14.19 59.85 19.25
N VAL A 10 -15.34 60.41 18.88
CA VAL A 10 -16.60 60.24 19.61
C VAL A 10 -17.32 58.94 19.16
N LEU A 11 -17.12 58.49 17.91
CA LEU A 11 -17.67 57.22 17.44
C LEU A 11 -16.89 56.01 18.01
N LEU A 12 -15.59 56.16 18.29
CA LEU A 12 -14.78 55.09 18.89
C LEU A 12 -15.00 54.98 20.41
N ALA A 13 -15.45 56.07 21.08
CA ALA A 13 -15.76 56.07 22.50
C ALA A 13 -17.19 55.58 22.83
N LEU A 14 -18.11 55.54 21.86
CA LEU A 14 -19.47 55.02 22.01
C LEU A 14 -19.58 53.52 21.72
N LEU A 15 -18.53 52.86 21.20
CA LEU A 15 -18.46 51.43 20.98
C LEU A 15 -17.86 50.63 22.17
N ILE A 16 -17.43 51.33 23.24
CA ILE A 16 -16.80 50.71 24.42
C ILE A 16 -17.73 50.63 25.63
N ALA A 17 -19.00 51.14 25.55
CA ALA A 17 -19.93 51.21 26.67
C ALA A 17 -21.27 50.52 26.37
N LEU A 18 -21.24 49.25 25.94
CA LEU A 18 -22.41 48.39 26.00
C LEU A 18 -22.18 47.32 27.08
N PRO A 19 -23.11 47.11 28.00
CA PRO A 19 -22.95 46.13 29.06
C PRO A 19 -22.94 44.69 28.47
N PHE A 20 -21.95 43.92 28.87
CA PHE A 20 -21.92 42.47 28.69
C PHE A 20 -23.18 41.85 29.34
N PHE A 21 -24.09 41.35 28.52
CA PHE A 21 -25.01 40.32 28.95
C PHE A 21 -24.27 38.97 28.82
N PRO A 22 -24.30 38.10 29.83
CA PRO A 22 -23.80 36.77 29.67
C PRO A 22 -24.79 35.98 28.81
N GLY A 23 -24.61 36.03 27.51
CA GLY A 23 -25.18 35.07 26.60
C GLY A 23 -24.43 33.75 26.81
N THR A 24 -25.15 32.68 27.01
CA THR A 24 -24.66 31.30 26.97
C THR A 24 -23.76 31.13 25.76
N THR A 25 -22.48 31.02 26.01
CA THR A 25 -21.52 30.58 24.99
C THR A 25 -21.90 29.16 24.61
N ALA A 26 -22.62 29.01 23.49
CA ALA A 26 -22.41 27.81 22.67
C ALA A 26 -20.91 27.75 22.43
N ALA A 27 -20.26 26.69 22.85
CA ALA A 27 -18.87 26.44 22.56
C ALA A 27 -18.72 26.56 21.05
N ALA A 28 -18.01 27.58 20.57
CA ALA A 28 -17.44 27.54 19.26
C ALA A 28 -16.53 26.32 19.28
N GLN A 29 -16.96 25.26 18.61
CA GLN A 29 -16.06 24.16 18.29
C GLN A 29 -14.88 24.79 17.54
N ASP A 30 -13.72 24.48 18.05
CA ASP A 30 -12.42 24.90 17.55
C ASP A 30 -12.31 24.38 16.12
N THR A 31 -12.64 25.20 15.14
CA THR A 31 -12.58 24.85 13.70
C THR A 31 -11.15 24.77 13.19
N ASP A 32 -10.16 25.07 14.02
CA ASP A 32 -8.73 24.99 13.68
C ASP A 32 -8.15 23.57 13.81
N GLN A 33 -8.85 22.59 14.34
CA GLN A 33 -8.28 21.26 14.59
C GLN A 33 -8.26 20.32 13.38
N ASN A 34 -8.88 20.65 12.25
CA ASN A 34 -8.99 19.77 11.09
C ASN A 34 -8.30 20.30 9.82
N VAL A 35 -7.53 21.38 9.90
CA VAL A 35 -6.62 21.76 8.81
C VAL A 35 -5.47 20.76 8.86
N PRO A 36 -5.16 20.05 7.75
CA PRO A 36 -4.05 19.11 7.73
C PRO A 36 -2.78 19.84 8.14
N ASP A 37 -2.12 19.39 9.20
CA ASP A 37 -0.79 19.89 9.51
C ASP A 37 0.17 19.36 8.46
N TYR A 38 0.56 20.23 7.57
CA TYR A 38 1.61 20.00 6.59
C TYR A 38 2.71 21.02 6.84
N SER A 39 3.43 20.82 7.96
CA SER A 39 4.61 21.61 8.30
C SER A 39 5.76 21.39 7.31
N GLY A 40 5.54 20.50 6.33
CA GLY A 40 6.51 20.10 5.35
C GLY A 40 7.55 19.14 5.94
N ARG A 41 8.45 18.61 5.10
CA ARG A 41 9.58 17.78 5.53
C ARG A 41 10.64 18.54 6.36
N SER A 42 10.32 19.70 6.93
CA SER A 42 11.19 20.41 7.87
C SER A 42 11.63 19.52 9.03
N ASP A 43 10.80 18.54 9.37
CA ASP A 43 10.95 17.68 10.53
C ASP A 43 11.37 16.24 10.15
N SER A 44 11.89 15.99 8.93
CA SER A 44 12.37 14.67 8.53
C SER A 44 13.66 14.30 9.25
N PHE A 45 13.86 13.00 9.50
CA PHE A 45 15.10 12.48 10.09
C PHE A 45 16.35 12.87 9.28
N ALA A 46 16.28 12.85 7.96
CA ALA A 46 17.41 13.22 7.11
C ALA A 46 17.85 14.67 7.36
N ARG A 47 16.92 15.63 7.51
CA ARG A 47 17.24 17.02 7.87
C ARG A 47 17.72 17.14 9.31
N TYR A 48 17.08 16.45 10.24
CA TYR A 48 17.54 16.38 11.62
C TYR A 48 19.00 15.88 11.70
N ALA A 49 19.29 14.76 11.04
CA ALA A 49 20.63 14.15 10.99
C ALA A 49 21.67 15.09 10.35
N ALA A 50 21.30 15.82 9.29
CA ALA A 50 22.14 16.83 8.67
C ALA A 50 22.41 18.02 9.62
N ALA A 51 21.41 18.47 10.36
CA ALA A 51 21.56 19.57 11.33
C ALA A 51 22.48 19.24 12.52
N ILE A 52 22.61 17.97 12.87
CA ILE A 52 23.48 17.48 13.95
C ILE A 52 24.79 16.86 13.45
N ALA A 53 25.08 16.90 12.14
CA ALA A 53 26.25 16.21 11.56
C ALA A 53 27.59 16.68 12.14
N ASP A 54 27.73 17.97 12.49
CA ASP A 54 28.93 18.57 13.09
C ASP A 54 28.97 18.44 14.63
N ARG A 55 27.93 17.80 15.23
CA ARG A 55 27.91 17.59 16.69
C ARG A 55 28.82 16.44 17.08
N PRO A 56 29.38 16.45 18.30
CA PRO A 56 30.27 15.38 18.77
C PRO A 56 29.50 14.05 18.82
N ALA A 57 30.15 12.97 18.40
CA ALA A 57 29.61 11.63 18.62
C ALA A 57 29.64 11.30 20.13
N ALA A 58 28.68 10.48 20.57
CA ALA A 58 28.70 9.92 21.91
C ALA A 58 29.93 9.02 22.12
N ASP A 59 30.36 8.89 23.36
CA ASP A 59 31.49 8.02 23.77
C ASP A 59 31.08 6.92 24.77
N THR A 60 29.81 6.91 25.17
CA THR A 60 29.25 5.99 26.17
C THR A 60 27.88 5.47 25.71
N THR A 61 27.49 4.29 26.21
CA THR A 61 26.17 3.73 25.98
C THR A 61 25.27 3.96 27.20
N ILE A 62 24.03 4.42 26.96
CA ILE A 62 23.01 4.57 27.98
C ILE A 62 21.99 3.45 27.77
N SER A 63 21.84 2.56 28.75
CA SER A 63 20.88 1.45 28.69
C SER A 63 19.66 1.75 29.56
N LEU A 64 18.48 1.75 28.96
CA LEU A 64 17.21 2.07 29.57
C LEU A 64 16.37 0.77 29.69
N ASN A 65 16.36 0.14 30.87
CA ASN A 65 15.61 -1.09 31.07
C ASN A 65 14.10 -0.78 31.21
N ALA A 66 13.26 -1.56 30.55
CA ALA A 66 11.81 -1.37 30.62
C ALA A 66 11.25 -1.59 32.03
N ALA A 67 11.87 -2.45 32.82
CA ALA A 67 11.51 -2.69 34.22
C ALA A 67 11.62 -1.44 35.12
N ASP A 68 12.51 -0.48 34.77
CA ASP A 68 12.76 0.72 35.55
C ASP A 68 11.92 1.92 35.10
N ALA A 69 11.15 1.74 34.05
CA ALA A 69 10.36 2.79 33.39
C ALA A 69 9.04 3.09 34.12
N VAL A 70 8.50 4.27 33.84
CA VAL A 70 7.10 4.64 34.15
C VAL A 70 6.21 4.02 33.08
N LEU A 71 5.15 3.35 33.49
CA LEU A 71 4.22 2.61 32.65
C LEU A 71 2.89 3.31 32.55
N SER A 72 2.20 3.16 31.42
CA SER A 72 0.78 3.51 31.30
C SER A 72 -0.06 2.67 32.29
N PRO A 73 -1.02 3.26 33.02
CA PRO A 73 -1.64 2.63 34.20
C PRO A 73 -2.37 1.31 33.96
N THR A 74 -2.91 1.10 32.75
CA THR A 74 -3.77 -0.05 32.42
C THR A 74 -3.36 -0.80 31.18
N LEU A 75 -2.46 -0.23 30.37
CA LEU A 75 -2.09 -0.74 29.05
C LEU A 75 -0.62 -1.21 28.99
N SER A 76 0.10 -1.18 30.11
CA SER A 76 1.46 -1.68 30.21
C SER A 76 1.65 -2.46 31.52
N GLU A 77 2.22 -3.66 31.42
CA GLU A 77 2.37 -4.59 32.55
C GLU A 77 3.79 -5.18 32.61
N LYS A 78 4.39 -5.23 33.81
CA LYS A 78 5.66 -5.91 34.03
C LYS A 78 5.45 -7.41 34.07
N LEU A 79 6.29 -8.16 33.39
CA LEU A 79 6.28 -9.62 33.42
C LEU A 79 6.96 -10.12 34.70
N GLU A 80 6.30 -11.02 35.43
CA GLU A 80 6.89 -11.68 36.62
C GLU A 80 8.08 -12.56 36.21
N GLY A 81 9.25 -12.26 36.79
CA GLY A 81 10.49 -13.04 36.57
C GLY A 81 11.31 -12.66 35.32
N ASP A 82 10.88 -11.70 34.53
CA ASP A 82 11.66 -11.13 33.41
C ASP A 82 11.82 -9.61 33.63
N SER A 83 12.86 -9.02 33.03
CA SER A 83 13.05 -7.55 32.99
C SER A 83 12.19 -6.86 31.92
N ALA A 84 11.26 -7.57 31.26
CA ALA A 84 10.46 -7.09 30.16
C ALA A 84 9.11 -6.52 30.63
N VAL A 85 8.56 -5.62 29.80
CA VAL A 85 7.23 -5.03 29.95
C VAL A 85 6.41 -5.36 28.73
N ARG A 86 5.18 -5.85 28.94
CA ARG A 86 4.19 -5.94 27.88
C ARG A 86 3.50 -4.60 27.71
N VAL A 87 3.44 -4.11 26.48
CA VAL A 87 2.80 -2.83 26.13
C VAL A 87 1.68 -3.15 25.13
N GLU A 88 0.45 -2.87 25.55
CA GLU A 88 -0.74 -2.99 24.70
C GLU A 88 -0.89 -1.79 23.79
N THR A 89 -1.69 -1.92 22.75
CA THR A 89 -2.06 -0.81 21.86
C THR A 89 -2.60 0.39 22.66
N GLY A 90 -2.05 1.57 22.42
CA GLY A 90 -2.33 2.80 23.17
C GLY A 90 -1.56 2.92 24.49
N GLY A 91 -0.80 1.90 24.88
CA GLY A 91 0.08 1.94 26.06
C GLY A 91 1.44 2.57 25.77
N TYR A 92 2.17 2.89 26.83
CA TYR A 92 3.52 3.43 26.72
C TYR A 92 4.46 2.98 27.85
N VAL A 93 5.75 3.12 27.56
CA VAL A 93 6.87 2.98 28.49
C VAL A 93 7.67 4.28 28.43
N GLU A 94 7.97 4.93 29.57
CA GLU A 94 8.70 6.20 29.64
C GLU A 94 9.86 6.12 30.62
N TRP A 95 11.03 6.53 30.16
CA TRP A 95 12.25 6.60 30.97
C TRP A 95 12.66 8.04 31.24
N THR A 96 13.14 8.29 32.47
CA THR A 96 13.87 9.49 32.81
C THR A 96 15.32 9.08 33.08
N PHE A 97 16.27 9.71 32.41
CA PHE A 97 17.68 9.38 32.49
C PHE A 97 18.55 10.62 32.40
N SER A 98 19.85 10.50 32.65
CA SER A 98 20.80 11.59 32.52
C SER A 98 21.90 11.22 31.52
N ALA A 99 22.21 12.15 30.62
CA ALA A 99 23.39 12.07 29.77
C ALA A 99 24.57 12.77 30.45
N ASP A 100 25.65 12.06 30.67
CA ASP A 100 26.84 12.60 31.33
C ASP A 100 27.61 13.58 30.44
N LYS A 101 27.44 13.49 29.13
CA LYS A 101 28.03 14.37 28.11
C LYS A 101 27.10 14.54 26.93
N SER A 102 27.18 15.72 26.33
CA SER A 102 26.51 15.98 25.06
C SER A 102 27.08 15.11 23.93
N GLY A 103 26.22 14.52 23.11
CA GLY A 103 26.65 13.69 21.96
C GLY A 103 25.49 13.19 21.10
N VAL A 104 25.84 12.67 19.92
CA VAL A 104 24.91 11.99 19.00
C VAL A 104 24.88 10.51 19.34
N TYR A 105 23.71 10.01 19.69
CA TYR A 105 23.44 8.62 20.06
C TYR A 105 22.53 7.96 19.06
N GLU A 106 22.88 6.76 18.58
CA GLU A 106 21.99 5.88 17.84
C GLU A 106 21.03 5.16 18.78
N ILE A 107 19.82 4.83 18.28
CA ILE A 107 18.77 4.20 19.07
C ILE A 107 18.70 2.72 18.75
N GLY A 108 18.79 1.87 19.76
CA GLY A 108 18.56 0.43 19.67
C GLY A 108 17.39 0.00 20.55
N LEU A 109 16.65 -0.98 20.11
CA LEU A 109 15.50 -1.52 20.84
C LEU A 109 15.63 -3.04 20.98
N SER A 110 15.42 -3.52 22.21
CA SER A 110 15.23 -4.93 22.52
C SER A 110 13.74 -5.21 22.68
N TYR A 111 13.15 -5.90 21.72
CA TYR A 111 11.72 -6.14 21.68
C TYR A 111 11.36 -7.54 21.19
N LEU A 112 10.13 -7.97 21.49
CA LEU A 112 9.51 -9.16 20.95
C LEU A 112 8.09 -8.79 20.50
N ALA A 113 7.80 -8.99 19.22
CA ALA A 113 6.45 -8.82 18.71
C ALA A 113 5.52 -9.88 19.32
N SER A 114 4.42 -9.47 19.92
CA SER A 114 3.42 -10.42 20.44
C SER A 114 2.67 -11.07 19.28
N ALA A 115 2.26 -12.33 19.46
CA ALA A 115 1.33 -12.97 18.53
C ALA A 115 0.05 -12.13 18.41
N GLY A 116 -0.30 -11.73 17.21
CA GLY A 116 -1.40 -10.81 16.93
C GLY A 116 -2.09 -11.11 15.61
N LYS A 117 -2.55 -10.08 14.93
CA LYS A 117 -3.21 -10.17 13.61
C LYS A 117 -2.23 -10.30 12.44
N GLY A 118 -0.91 -10.39 12.70
CA GLY A 118 0.13 -10.50 11.69
C GLY A 118 0.60 -9.16 11.13
N GLN A 119 0.08 -8.02 11.64
CA GLN A 119 0.59 -6.70 11.29
C GLN A 119 1.91 -6.42 12.01
N LYS A 120 2.74 -5.55 11.43
CA LYS A 120 3.95 -5.07 12.10
C LYS A 120 3.56 -4.18 13.29
N PRO A 121 4.11 -4.41 14.50
CA PRO A 121 3.89 -3.49 15.60
C PRO A 121 4.40 -2.11 15.25
N GLN A 122 3.65 -1.07 15.59
CA GLN A 122 4.07 0.33 15.39
C GLN A 122 4.26 1.02 16.72
N ILE A 123 5.31 1.84 16.77
CA ILE A 123 5.66 2.64 17.94
C ILE A 123 5.89 4.10 17.55
N THR A 124 5.63 4.99 18.50
CA THR A 124 6.09 6.39 18.43
C THR A 124 7.07 6.68 19.55
N LEU A 125 8.19 7.29 19.18
CA LEU A 125 9.20 7.76 20.12
C LEU A 125 9.03 9.26 20.38
N THR A 126 8.85 9.63 21.63
CA THR A 126 8.78 11.03 22.09
C THR A 126 10.00 11.34 22.95
N PHE A 127 10.75 12.35 22.57
CA PHE A 127 11.93 12.82 23.28
C PHE A 127 11.67 14.20 23.89
N ASP A 128 11.88 14.36 25.21
CA ASP A 128 11.64 15.58 25.98
C ASP A 128 10.26 16.21 25.69
N GLY A 129 9.23 15.35 25.53
CA GLY A 129 7.84 15.75 25.33
C GLY A 129 7.44 16.06 23.89
N SER A 130 8.34 15.88 22.91
CA SER A 130 8.05 16.06 21.47
C SER A 130 8.58 14.90 20.62
N VAL A 131 7.96 14.65 19.48
CA VAL A 131 8.50 13.74 18.45
C VAL A 131 9.68 14.45 17.80
N PRO A 132 10.88 13.85 17.77
CA PRO A 132 12.09 14.54 17.31
C PRO A 132 12.14 14.73 15.79
N TYR A 133 11.52 13.85 15.04
CA TYR A 133 11.41 13.88 13.57
C TYR A 133 10.29 12.92 13.13
N THR A 134 9.79 13.10 11.92
CA THR A 134 8.61 12.37 11.40
C THR A 134 8.77 10.85 11.48
N GLU A 135 9.96 10.31 11.16
CA GLU A 135 10.23 8.87 11.15
C GLU A 135 10.27 8.25 12.55
N ALA A 136 10.28 9.05 13.62
CA ALA A 136 10.12 8.56 15.00
C ALA A 136 8.66 8.33 15.40
N SER A 137 7.70 8.78 14.60
CA SER A 137 6.29 8.44 14.72
C SER A 137 5.89 7.31 13.79
N HIS A 138 4.97 6.45 14.22
CA HIS A 138 4.46 5.31 13.44
C HIS A 138 5.58 4.38 12.93
N TYR A 139 6.65 4.23 13.71
CA TYR A 139 7.79 3.39 13.33
C TYR A 139 7.41 1.92 13.37
N GLU A 140 7.58 1.22 12.23
CA GLU A 140 7.25 -0.19 12.09
C GLU A 140 8.38 -1.10 12.60
N LEU A 141 8.05 -2.00 13.52
CA LEU A 141 8.96 -3.01 14.03
C LEU A 141 8.82 -4.31 13.22
N SER A 142 9.94 -4.88 12.79
CA SER A 142 9.95 -6.13 12.03
C SER A 142 9.47 -7.31 12.88
N ARG A 143 8.76 -8.26 12.25
CA ARG A 143 8.52 -9.60 12.78
C ARG A 143 9.58 -10.55 12.25
N VAL A 144 9.64 -11.76 12.78
CA VAL A 144 10.54 -12.80 12.31
C VAL A 144 9.72 -13.98 11.83
N TYR A 145 10.06 -14.51 10.66
CA TYR A 145 9.37 -15.65 10.05
C TYR A 145 10.36 -16.75 9.69
N ARG A 146 9.85 -17.99 9.61
CA ARG A 146 10.58 -19.12 9.04
C ARG A 146 9.61 -20.04 8.29
N ASP A 147 10.16 -20.93 7.49
CA ASP A 147 9.38 -22.00 6.89
C ASP A 147 8.92 -22.98 7.97
N ALA A 148 7.64 -23.40 7.96
CA ALA A 148 7.08 -24.32 8.94
C ALA A 148 7.73 -25.72 8.89
N GLY A 149 8.29 -26.08 7.74
CA GLY A 149 8.89 -27.38 7.52
C GLY A 149 9.65 -27.44 6.17
N PRO A 150 10.14 -28.62 5.79
CA PRO A 150 10.79 -28.80 4.51
C PRO A 150 9.80 -28.64 3.36
N ILE A 151 10.32 -28.27 2.17
CA ILE A 151 9.53 -28.17 0.95
C ILE A 151 8.90 -29.51 0.61
N GLU A 152 7.57 -29.58 0.67
CA GLU A 152 6.78 -30.76 0.32
C GLU A 152 6.47 -30.81 -1.18
N LYS A 153 5.99 -32.00 -1.64
CA LYS A 153 5.64 -32.18 -3.06
C LYS A 153 4.17 -32.54 -3.20
N ASN A 154 3.54 -31.97 -4.23
CA ASN A 154 2.20 -32.36 -4.61
C ASN A 154 2.18 -33.75 -5.29
N ALA A 155 0.99 -34.27 -5.60
CA ALA A 155 0.81 -35.58 -6.25
C ALA A 155 1.45 -35.66 -7.64
N LYS A 156 1.71 -34.53 -8.30
CA LYS A 156 2.39 -34.46 -9.58
C LYS A 156 3.92 -34.38 -9.43
N GLY A 157 4.41 -34.25 -8.21
CA GLY A 157 5.83 -34.13 -7.88
C GLY A 157 6.39 -32.71 -8.03
N ASP A 158 5.53 -31.67 -8.07
CA ASP A 158 5.96 -30.27 -8.00
C ASP A 158 6.14 -29.88 -6.52
N ASP A 159 7.12 -29.03 -6.25
CA ASP A 159 7.39 -28.51 -4.92
C ASP A 159 6.33 -27.47 -4.53
N LEU A 160 5.74 -27.60 -3.34
CA LEU A 160 4.77 -26.67 -2.76
C LEU A 160 5.51 -25.52 -2.05
N ILE A 161 4.83 -24.36 -1.89
CA ILE A 161 5.35 -23.29 -1.05
C ILE A 161 5.20 -23.73 0.42
N PRO A 162 6.28 -23.72 1.21
CA PRO A 162 6.17 -24.01 2.64
C PRO A 162 5.37 -22.91 3.35
N GLU A 163 4.55 -23.29 4.30
CA GLU A 163 3.83 -22.34 5.16
C GLU A 163 4.84 -21.48 5.92
N GLN A 164 4.59 -20.15 5.95
CA GLN A 164 5.42 -19.21 6.68
C GLN A 164 4.86 -19.06 8.10
N VAL A 165 5.66 -19.39 9.10
CA VAL A 165 5.27 -19.25 10.51
C VAL A 165 6.07 -18.17 11.19
N GLU A 166 5.39 -17.38 12.00
CA GLU A 166 6.02 -16.37 12.84
C GLU A 166 6.84 -17.05 13.96
N VAL A 167 8.00 -16.48 14.25
CA VAL A 167 8.91 -16.90 15.31
C VAL A 167 8.87 -15.89 16.43
N GLU A 168 8.38 -16.26 17.59
CA GLU A 168 8.46 -15.45 18.80
C GLU A 168 9.91 -15.44 19.31
N ARG A 169 10.66 -14.42 18.94
CA ARG A 169 12.05 -14.24 19.32
C ARG A 169 12.34 -12.79 19.65
N TRP A 170 13.11 -12.58 20.71
CA TRP A 170 13.68 -11.27 21.04
C TRP A 170 14.57 -10.78 19.92
N GLN A 171 14.37 -9.54 19.51
CA GLN A 171 15.17 -8.82 18.53
C GLN A 171 15.90 -7.68 19.23
N ASP A 172 17.23 -7.68 19.12
CA ASP A 172 18.11 -6.63 19.63
C ASP A 172 18.71 -5.93 18.41
N ARG A 173 18.07 -4.84 17.96
CA ARG A 173 18.47 -4.16 16.73
C ARG A 173 18.48 -2.66 16.87
N PRO A 174 19.38 -1.95 16.14
CA PRO A 174 19.22 -0.52 15.94
C PRO A 174 17.95 -0.23 15.17
N LEU A 175 17.34 0.92 15.44
CA LEU A 175 16.22 1.42 14.67
C LEU A 175 16.74 2.03 13.37
N LEU A 176 16.41 1.43 12.25
CA LEU A 176 16.84 1.87 10.93
C LEU A 176 15.96 3.02 10.43
N ASP A 177 16.49 3.87 9.57
CA ASP A 177 15.65 4.74 8.74
C ASP A 177 14.87 3.87 7.74
N THR A 178 13.56 3.71 7.93
CA THR A 178 12.70 2.87 7.08
C THR A 178 12.59 3.38 5.65
N ALA A 179 12.77 4.70 5.43
CA ALA A 179 12.87 5.27 4.08
C ALA A 179 14.22 4.99 3.42
N GLY A 180 15.24 4.66 4.22
CA GLY A 180 16.61 4.37 3.77
C GLY A 180 17.39 5.59 3.29
N LEU A 181 16.78 6.78 3.27
CA LEU A 181 17.36 7.99 2.66
C LEU A 181 18.39 8.72 3.51
N SER A 182 18.54 8.35 4.78
CA SER A 182 19.58 8.92 5.65
C SER A 182 20.92 8.15 5.63
N GLY A 183 20.86 6.88 5.24
CA GLY A 183 22.03 5.98 5.24
C GLY A 183 22.58 5.64 6.63
N ARG A 184 21.83 5.95 7.71
CA ARG A 184 22.24 5.69 9.11
C ARG A 184 21.05 5.25 9.95
N ASN A 185 21.34 4.72 11.13
CA ASN A 185 20.32 4.41 12.13
C ASN A 185 19.68 5.68 12.68
N LEU A 186 18.42 5.57 13.17
CA LEU A 186 17.78 6.67 13.88
C LEU A 186 18.66 7.09 15.07
N CYS A 187 18.84 8.40 15.25
CA CYS A 187 19.69 8.93 16.29
C CYS A 187 19.09 10.18 16.95
N LEU A 188 19.60 10.50 18.14
CA LEU A 188 19.26 11.69 18.91
C LEU A 188 20.53 12.44 19.30
N TYR A 189 20.50 13.76 19.24
CA TYR A 189 21.51 14.58 19.90
C TYR A 189 21.03 14.87 21.32
N LEU A 190 21.79 14.43 22.31
CA LEU A 190 21.55 14.71 23.73
C LEU A 190 22.50 15.81 24.20
N GLU A 191 21.97 16.76 24.95
CA GLU A 191 22.77 17.67 25.74
C GLU A 191 23.13 17.00 27.07
N GLU A 192 24.19 17.47 27.75
CA GLU A 192 24.50 17.02 29.11
C GLU A 192 23.35 17.42 30.07
N GLY A 193 22.75 16.44 30.75
CA GLY A 193 21.65 16.70 31.68
C GLY A 193 20.57 15.61 31.68
N ALA A 194 19.45 15.97 32.30
CA ALA A 194 18.30 15.07 32.43
C ALA A 194 17.40 15.13 31.20
N HIS A 195 16.98 13.95 30.74
CA HIS A 195 16.12 13.77 29.58
C HIS A 195 15.00 12.79 29.86
N THR A 196 13.96 12.87 29.06
CA THR A 196 12.84 11.89 29.03
C THR A 196 12.71 11.28 27.64
N LEU A 197 12.49 9.96 27.58
CA LEU A 197 12.20 9.24 26.36
C LEU A 197 10.98 8.36 26.60
N ARG A 198 9.96 8.48 25.74
CA ARG A 198 8.74 7.68 25.78
C ARG A 198 8.65 6.86 24.50
N LEU A 199 8.34 5.58 24.65
CA LEU A 199 7.93 4.67 23.59
C LEU A 199 6.45 4.39 23.78
N ALA A 200 5.60 4.83 22.86
CA ALA A 200 4.18 4.51 22.81
C ALA A 200 3.92 3.41 21.77
N CYS A 201 3.04 2.46 22.09
CA CYS A 201 2.61 1.39 21.21
C CYS A 201 1.31 1.79 20.50
N GLU A 202 1.30 1.87 19.18
CA GLU A 202 0.15 2.37 18.41
C GLU A 202 -0.68 1.25 17.78
N SER A 203 -0.03 0.19 17.32
CA SER A 203 -0.72 -0.99 16.79
C SER A 203 -0.09 -2.25 17.36
N GLU A 204 -0.81 -3.36 17.42
CA GLU A 204 -0.31 -4.66 17.87
C GLU A 204 0.53 -4.60 19.17
N SER A 205 0.22 -5.36 20.16
CA SER A 205 0.97 -5.36 21.43
C SER A 205 2.39 -5.91 21.24
N LEU A 206 3.32 -5.39 22.05
CA LEU A 206 4.72 -5.84 22.01
C LEU A 206 5.27 -6.00 23.43
N TYR A 207 6.34 -6.77 23.55
CA TYR A 207 7.15 -6.85 24.75
C TYR A 207 8.41 -6.02 24.54
N VAL A 208 8.74 -5.16 25.51
CA VAL A 208 9.95 -4.34 25.50
C VAL A 208 10.83 -4.76 26.68
N ARG A 209 12.11 -5.03 26.42
CA ARG A 209 13.11 -5.34 27.45
C ARG A 209 13.95 -4.13 27.78
N SER A 210 14.48 -3.46 26.77
CA SER A 210 15.30 -2.26 26.94
C SER A 210 15.34 -1.41 25.68
N LEU A 211 15.61 -0.13 25.88
CA LEU A 211 16.04 0.77 24.82
C LEU A 211 17.48 1.19 25.12
N SER A 212 18.34 1.20 24.13
CA SER A 212 19.76 1.60 24.25
C SER A 212 20.05 2.81 23.38
N LEU A 213 20.76 3.77 23.96
CA LEU A 213 21.34 4.91 23.26
C LEU A 213 22.85 4.71 23.25
N PHE A 214 23.43 4.51 22.07
CA PHE A 214 24.81 4.08 21.92
C PHE A 214 25.58 4.91 20.89
N PRO A 215 26.92 4.99 20.98
CA PRO A 215 27.75 5.62 19.96
C PRO A 215 27.53 4.97 18.60
N GLY A 216 27.43 5.77 17.54
CA GLY A 216 27.30 5.25 16.18
C GLY A 216 28.42 4.24 15.86
N THR A 217 28.05 3.10 15.35
CA THR A 217 29.00 2.05 14.95
C THR A 217 29.64 2.37 13.61
N THR A 218 30.93 2.64 13.59
CA THR A 218 31.69 2.72 12.35
C THR A 218 32.19 1.34 11.95
N VAL A 219 31.85 0.91 10.74
CA VAL A 219 32.37 -0.35 10.19
C VAL A 219 33.85 -0.18 9.90
N SER A 220 34.69 -1.11 10.40
CA SER A 220 36.16 -1.09 10.20
C SER A 220 36.50 -1.15 8.69
N SER A 221 37.51 -0.44 8.27
CA SER A 221 38.08 -0.60 6.93
C SER A 221 38.62 -2.01 6.71
N ASP A 222 38.69 -2.44 5.46
CA ASP A 222 39.19 -3.78 5.12
C ASP A 222 40.65 -3.96 5.56
N ALA A 223 41.48 -2.91 5.45
CA ALA A 223 42.88 -2.90 5.93
C ALA A 223 42.98 -3.06 7.45
N GLU A 224 42.18 -2.33 8.22
CA GLU A 224 42.14 -2.46 9.69
C GLU A 224 41.68 -3.87 10.11
N LYS A 225 40.66 -4.40 9.41
CA LYS A 225 40.14 -5.75 9.69
C LYS A 225 41.18 -6.83 9.37
N ALA A 226 41.85 -6.72 8.23
CA ALA A 226 42.95 -7.62 7.86
C ALA A 226 44.09 -7.57 8.87
N ALA A 227 44.49 -6.37 9.33
CA ALA A 227 45.49 -6.21 10.39
C ALA A 227 45.03 -6.87 11.70
N SER A 228 43.77 -6.71 12.09
CA SER A 228 43.16 -7.37 13.25
C SER A 228 43.23 -8.89 13.15
N TYR A 229 42.91 -9.45 11.99
CA TYR A 229 43.00 -10.90 11.73
C TYR A 229 44.44 -11.41 11.88
N GLN A 230 45.42 -10.69 11.34
CA GLN A 230 46.84 -11.02 11.50
C GLN A 230 47.30 -10.94 12.97
N GLN A 231 46.89 -9.89 13.69
CA GLN A 231 47.20 -9.71 15.10
C GLN A 231 46.64 -10.82 15.99
N ASN A 232 45.44 -11.28 15.67
CA ASN A 232 44.78 -12.38 16.37
C ASN A 232 45.27 -13.77 15.90
N GLY A 233 46.17 -13.83 14.91
CA GLY A 233 46.75 -15.07 14.43
C GLY A 233 45.80 -15.96 13.62
N TYR A 234 44.70 -15.41 13.09
CA TYR A 234 43.74 -16.17 12.29
C TYR A 234 44.36 -16.61 10.97
N GLN A 235 44.22 -17.87 10.65
CA GLN A 235 44.79 -18.49 9.44
C GLN A 235 43.73 -18.76 8.36
N SER A 236 44.12 -18.70 7.10
CA SER A 236 43.29 -19.16 6.01
C SER A 236 43.14 -20.68 6.07
N VAL A 237 41.92 -21.15 5.98
CA VAL A 237 41.61 -22.59 5.91
C VAL A 237 41.85 -23.07 4.48
N GLU A 238 42.35 -24.29 4.30
CA GLU A 238 42.59 -24.89 2.98
C GLU A 238 41.56 -25.99 2.66
N GLY A 239 41.28 -26.14 1.39
CA GLY A 239 40.52 -27.31 0.88
C GLY A 239 39.03 -27.35 1.18
N PHE A 240 38.42 -26.30 1.71
CA PHE A 240 36.99 -26.25 1.99
C PHE A 240 36.20 -25.59 0.89
N LEU A 241 35.07 -26.19 0.52
CA LEU A 241 34.04 -25.60 -0.34
C LEU A 241 32.70 -26.25 0.01
N LYS A 242 31.70 -25.43 0.39
CA LYS A 242 30.33 -25.88 0.63
C LYS A 242 29.34 -24.91 0.00
N ILE A 243 28.31 -25.46 -0.66
CA ILE A 243 27.21 -24.72 -1.28
C ILE A 243 25.99 -24.78 -0.35
N TYR A 244 25.42 -23.62 -0.05
CA TYR A 244 24.20 -23.47 0.74
C TYR A 244 23.11 -22.94 -0.18
N GLN A 245 22.02 -23.68 -0.27
CA GLN A 245 20.89 -23.34 -1.16
C GLN A 245 20.15 -22.13 -0.60
N ALA A 246 19.92 -21.12 -1.42
CA ALA A 246 19.35 -19.85 -0.97
C ALA A 246 17.86 -19.94 -0.59
N GLU A 247 17.11 -20.90 -1.10
CA GLU A 247 15.74 -21.19 -0.70
C GLU A 247 15.62 -21.82 0.70
N LYS A 248 16.74 -22.32 1.26
CA LYS A 248 16.81 -22.89 2.62
C LYS A 248 17.26 -21.85 3.62
N THR A 249 16.36 -20.95 3.97
CA THR A 249 16.62 -19.86 4.91
C THR A 249 16.54 -20.33 6.36
N LEU A 250 17.25 -19.66 7.26
CA LEU A 250 17.09 -19.83 8.70
C LEU A 250 15.88 -19.02 9.19
N GLU A 251 15.91 -17.71 8.98
CA GLU A 251 14.88 -16.76 9.36
C GLU A 251 14.77 -15.62 8.34
N LYS A 252 13.66 -14.89 8.40
CA LYS A 252 13.31 -13.82 7.45
C LYS A 252 12.55 -12.69 8.14
N SER A 253 12.69 -11.47 7.61
CA SER A 253 12.01 -10.28 8.16
C SER A 253 10.54 -10.17 7.77
N ASP A 254 10.08 -10.92 6.78
CA ASP A 254 8.74 -10.76 6.24
C ASP A 254 8.17 -12.08 5.72
N VAL A 255 6.83 -12.22 5.79
CA VAL A 255 6.09 -13.41 5.33
C VAL A 255 6.18 -13.62 3.82
N VAL A 256 6.42 -12.54 3.05
CA VAL A 256 6.53 -12.58 1.58
C VAL A 256 7.85 -13.19 1.08
N LEU A 257 8.82 -13.39 1.95
CA LEU A 257 10.13 -13.95 1.62
C LEU A 257 10.10 -15.49 1.62
N TYR A 258 9.23 -16.10 0.84
CA TYR A 258 9.13 -17.54 0.67
C TYR A 258 9.95 -18.04 -0.54
N PRO A 259 10.32 -19.34 -0.58
CA PRO A 259 11.03 -19.95 -1.71
C PRO A 259 10.27 -19.79 -3.02
N THR A 260 10.96 -19.25 -4.03
CA THR A 260 10.47 -19.09 -5.41
C THR A 260 11.06 -20.15 -6.34
N TYR A 261 10.81 -20.06 -7.64
CA TYR A 261 11.37 -21.00 -8.60
C TYR A 261 11.87 -20.31 -9.87
N ASP A 262 12.94 -20.85 -10.43
CA ASP A 262 13.38 -20.54 -11.78
C ASP A 262 13.54 -21.81 -12.60
N ARG A 263 12.88 -21.87 -13.78
CA ARG A 263 12.98 -22.91 -14.78
C ARG A 263 13.65 -22.44 -16.07
N THR A 264 14.05 -21.20 -16.13
CA THR A 264 14.61 -20.60 -17.36
C THR A 264 16.04 -21.01 -17.61
N SER A 265 16.77 -21.38 -16.57
CA SER A 265 18.18 -21.79 -16.65
C SER A 265 18.39 -23.22 -16.13
N PRO A 266 19.07 -24.08 -16.92
CA PRO A 266 19.47 -25.40 -16.42
C PRO A 266 20.67 -25.36 -15.46
N ALA A 267 21.19 -24.18 -15.13
CA ALA A 267 22.24 -23.99 -14.14
C ALA A 267 21.73 -23.75 -12.71
N THR A 268 20.42 -23.52 -12.51
CA THR A 268 19.83 -23.42 -11.15
C THR A 268 19.80 -24.77 -10.44
N ILE A 269 19.92 -24.79 -9.13
CA ILE A 269 20.01 -26.01 -8.32
C ILE A 269 18.98 -25.96 -7.19
N PRO A 270 18.07 -26.96 -7.08
CA PRO A 270 17.85 -28.10 -7.97
C PRO A 270 17.18 -27.70 -9.29
N TYR A 271 17.55 -28.38 -10.37
CA TYR A 271 17.01 -28.16 -11.70
C TYR A 271 16.04 -29.24 -12.13
N ASP A 272 14.87 -28.83 -12.64
CA ASP A 272 13.93 -29.71 -13.34
C ASP A 272 13.23 -28.93 -14.47
N PRO A 273 13.29 -29.37 -15.73
CA PRO A 273 12.69 -28.61 -16.85
C PRO A 273 11.17 -28.72 -16.91
N VAL A 274 10.57 -29.69 -16.21
CA VAL A 274 9.14 -30.02 -16.26
C VAL A 274 8.45 -29.66 -14.95
N ARG A 275 9.04 -30.08 -13.83
CA ARG A 275 8.46 -29.92 -12.50
C ARG A 275 8.87 -28.60 -11.87
N ILE A 276 7.98 -28.02 -11.10
CA ILE A 276 8.32 -26.86 -10.25
C ILE A 276 9.29 -27.32 -9.18
N ARG A 277 10.47 -26.69 -9.11
CA ARG A 277 11.42 -26.80 -8.01
C ARG A 277 11.54 -25.44 -7.36
N ARG A 278 11.31 -25.39 -6.07
CA ARG A 278 11.56 -24.17 -5.28
C ARG A 278 13.07 -24.08 -5.06
N ASN A 279 13.76 -23.41 -5.96
CA ASN A 279 15.21 -23.40 -6.09
C ASN A 279 15.83 -21.99 -6.07
N THR A 280 15.02 -20.97 -5.79
CA THR A 280 15.48 -19.59 -5.66
C THR A 280 14.72 -18.89 -4.54
N ILE A 281 15.22 -17.72 -4.11
CA ILE A 281 14.53 -16.83 -3.19
C ILE A 281 14.72 -15.38 -3.63
N GLY A 282 13.78 -14.51 -3.28
CA GLY A 282 13.88 -13.07 -3.51
C GLY A 282 13.06 -12.61 -4.72
N LYS A 283 13.70 -12.13 -5.79
CA LYS A 283 13.08 -11.32 -6.86
C LYS A 283 12.51 -10.02 -6.32
N GLY A 284 11.37 -9.54 -6.87
CA GLY A 284 10.67 -8.38 -6.40
C GLY A 284 10.19 -8.46 -4.94
N ASN A 285 10.03 -9.67 -4.38
CA ASN A 285 9.60 -9.86 -3.00
C ASN A 285 10.67 -9.45 -1.97
N TRP A 286 11.91 -9.28 -2.38
CA TRP A 286 13.04 -8.88 -1.53
C TRP A 286 13.69 -7.61 -2.05
N SER A 287 12.97 -6.50 -1.96
CA SER A 287 13.35 -5.24 -2.60
C SER A 287 13.31 -4.00 -1.70
N GLU A 288 12.64 -4.03 -0.57
CA GLU A 288 12.50 -2.87 0.30
C GLU A 288 13.65 -2.73 1.29
N PRO A 289 14.15 -1.50 1.55
CA PRO A 289 15.20 -1.25 2.53
C PRO A 289 14.86 -1.85 3.91
N GLY A 290 15.85 -2.48 4.54
CA GLY A 290 15.69 -3.12 5.85
C GLY A 290 15.11 -4.54 5.82
N MET A 291 14.56 -5.03 4.70
CA MET A 291 14.19 -6.45 4.57
C MET A 291 15.44 -7.34 4.60
N TRP A 292 15.36 -8.45 5.33
CA TRP A 292 16.52 -9.33 5.49
C TRP A 292 16.15 -10.82 5.43
N ILE A 293 17.16 -11.62 5.04
CA ILE A 293 17.12 -13.08 5.04
C ILE A 293 18.39 -13.57 5.74
N SER A 294 18.27 -14.56 6.65
CA SER A 294 19.41 -15.21 7.28
C SER A 294 19.57 -16.67 6.88
N TYR A 295 20.82 -17.13 6.94
CA TYR A 295 21.24 -18.48 6.58
C TYR A 295 22.07 -19.10 7.69
N LEU A 296 21.82 -20.36 7.96
CA LEU A 296 22.70 -21.17 8.82
C LEU A 296 23.86 -21.69 8.00
N ILE A 297 25.07 -21.26 8.36
CA ILE A 297 26.34 -21.71 7.78
C ILE A 297 26.93 -22.77 8.71
N ASP A 298 26.54 -24.03 8.47
CA ASP A 298 26.90 -25.21 9.26
C ASP A 298 28.10 -25.97 8.67
N ASP A 299 28.61 -26.95 9.43
CA ASP A 299 29.71 -27.83 9.05
C ASP A 299 31.04 -27.11 8.72
N ILE A 300 31.28 -25.96 9.29
CA ILE A 300 32.58 -25.28 9.19
C ILE A 300 33.62 -26.14 9.94
N PRO A 301 34.69 -26.61 9.25
CA PRO A 301 35.58 -27.63 9.82
C PRO A 301 36.53 -27.12 10.91
N SER A 302 36.90 -25.85 10.88
CA SER A 302 37.78 -25.23 11.84
C SER A 302 37.63 -23.73 11.88
N ASP A 303 37.99 -23.12 13.00
CA ASP A 303 38.14 -21.66 13.08
C ASP A 303 39.12 -21.15 12.04
N GLY A 304 38.83 -20.05 11.37
CA GLY A 304 39.73 -19.48 10.37
C GLY A 304 39.07 -18.54 9.38
N LEU A 305 39.84 -18.19 8.35
CA LEU A 305 39.40 -17.25 7.31
C LEU A 305 38.88 -17.99 6.09
N TYR A 306 37.70 -17.59 5.66
CA TYR A 306 36.95 -18.12 4.53
C TYR A 306 36.49 -16.99 3.62
N TYR A 307 36.05 -17.34 2.40
CA TYR A 307 35.48 -16.42 1.42
C TYR A 307 34.02 -16.75 1.19
N ILE A 308 33.21 -15.73 0.92
CA ILE A 308 31.78 -15.87 0.62
C ILE A 308 31.54 -15.43 -0.81
N THR A 309 30.87 -16.31 -1.58
CA THR A 309 30.47 -16.05 -2.96
C THR A 309 28.98 -16.28 -3.12
N PHE A 310 28.29 -15.36 -3.77
CA PHE A 310 26.85 -15.40 -4.04
C PHE A 310 26.61 -15.73 -5.52
N LYS A 311 25.66 -16.65 -5.80
CA LYS A 311 25.08 -16.81 -7.11
C LYS A 311 23.75 -16.12 -7.16
N PHE A 312 23.64 -15.11 -8.02
CA PHE A 312 22.54 -14.18 -8.05
C PHE A 312 22.10 -13.82 -9.47
N ARG A 313 20.89 -13.30 -9.57
CA ARG A 313 20.36 -12.62 -10.75
C ARG A 313 19.63 -11.37 -10.31
N GLN A 314 19.90 -10.24 -10.97
CA GLN A 314 19.13 -9.02 -10.82
C GLN A 314 18.59 -8.61 -12.19
N ALA A 315 17.37 -9.02 -12.52
CA ALA A 315 16.76 -8.81 -13.82
C ALA A 315 15.50 -7.92 -13.75
N ASP A 316 15.01 -7.61 -12.55
CA ASP A 316 13.73 -6.92 -12.35
C ASP A 316 13.88 -5.39 -12.42
N ALA A 317 14.97 -4.82 -11.89
CA ALA A 317 15.25 -3.38 -11.97
C ALA A 317 16.28 -3.11 -13.08
N ILE A 318 15.80 -2.72 -14.26
CA ILE A 318 16.64 -2.56 -15.48
C ILE A 318 17.69 -1.46 -15.28
N GLY A 319 18.96 -1.82 -15.48
CA GLY A 319 20.09 -0.90 -15.37
C GLY A 319 20.42 -0.43 -13.94
N VAL A 320 19.79 -0.99 -12.90
CA VAL A 320 20.02 -0.61 -11.50
C VAL A 320 20.95 -1.65 -10.85
N THR A 321 22.00 -1.18 -10.18
CA THR A 321 22.78 -2.02 -9.25
C THR A 321 22.10 -2.03 -7.90
N THR A 322 21.82 -3.21 -7.36
CA THR A 322 21.21 -3.37 -6.04
C THR A 322 22.25 -3.72 -4.97
N PHE A 323 21.94 -3.47 -3.71
CA PHE A 323 22.90 -3.59 -2.61
C PHE A 323 22.35 -4.40 -1.45
N ARG A 324 23.27 -5.07 -0.74
CA ARG A 324 22.97 -5.77 0.52
C ARG A 324 24.07 -5.51 1.55
N ASN A 325 23.66 -5.22 2.77
CA ASN A 325 24.56 -5.35 3.92
C ASN A 325 24.64 -6.82 4.30
N VAL A 326 25.85 -7.33 4.50
CA VAL A 326 26.09 -8.72 4.86
C VAL A 326 26.66 -8.77 6.28
N TYR A 327 25.87 -9.37 7.17
CA TYR A 327 26.25 -9.58 8.57
C TYR A 327 26.73 -11.01 8.75
N VAL A 328 27.77 -11.20 9.51
CA VAL A 328 28.26 -12.51 9.94
C VAL A 328 28.29 -12.53 11.46
N ASN A 329 27.58 -13.48 12.05
CA ASN A 329 27.43 -13.60 13.50
C ASN A 329 27.02 -12.25 14.15
N GLY A 330 26.05 -11.57 13.56
CA GLY A 330 25.42 -10.34 14.07
C GLY A 330 26.18 -9.03 13.81
N SER A 331 27.31 -9.04 13.06
CA SER A 331 28.03 -7.82 12.73
C SER A 331 28.50 -7.77 11.27
N ILE A 332 28.61 -6.58 10.69
CA ILE A 332 29.25 -6.37 9.38
C ILE A 332 30.77 -6.53 9.58
N PRO A 333 31.42 -7.50 8.91
CA PRO A 333 32.83 -7.81 9.18
C PRO A 333 33.80 -6.67 8.86
N SER A 334 33.63 -6.01 7.71
CA SER A 334 34.43 -4.89 7.24
C SER A 334 33.66 -4.11 6.15
N LYS A 335 34.24 -3.02 5.66
CA LYS A 335 33.64 -2.19 4.59
C LYS A 335 33.30 -2.98 3.32
N ALA A 336 34.03 -4.04 2.99
CA ALA A 336 33.71 -4.92 1.85
C ALA A 336 32.35 -5.62 1.98
N TYR A 337 31.87 -5.83 3.21
CA TYR A 337 30.59 -6.48 3.51
C TYR A 337 29.43 -5.48 3.72
N GLU A 338 29.74 -4.19 3.76
CA GLU A 338 28.76 -3.11 3.76
C GLU A 338 28.43 -2.73 2.31
N ASN A 339 27.16 -2.69 1.96
CA ASN A 339 26.70 -2.34 0.63
C ASN A 339 27.28 -3.22 -0.50
N VAL A 340 27.30 -4.54 -0.32
CA VAL A 340 27.74 -5.48 -1.36
C VAL A 340 26.86 -5.28 -2.59
N SER A 341 27.47 -4.94 -3.73
CA SER A 341 26.77 -4.57 -4.97
C SER A 341 26.41 -5.77 -5.81
N PHE A 342 25.21 -5.78 -6.42
CA PHE A 342 24.70 -6.80 -7.33
C PHE A 342 24.23 -6.10 -8.62
N PRO A 343 25.07 -6.05 -9.67
CA PRO A 343 24.74 -5.33 -10.89
C PRO A 343 23.60 -6.00 -11.66
N TYR A 344 22.87 -5.18 -12.45
CA TYR A 344 21.84 -5.66 -13.36
C TYR A 344 22.38 -6.71 -14.33
N GLY A 345 21.61 -7.76 -14.53
CA GLY A 345 21.92 -8.81 -15.49
C GLY A 345 20.79 -9.84 -15.59
N VAL A 346 20.40 -10.17 -16.82
CA VAL A 346 19.35 -11.17 -17.10
C VAL A 346 19.81 -12.61 -16.90
N ASP A 347 21.13 -12.83 -16.95
CA ASP A 347 21.76 -14.12 -16.72
C ASP A 347 22.16 -14.30 -15.25
N TRP A 348 22.26 -15.55 -14.82
CA TRP A 348 22.84 -15.89 -13.52
C TRP A 348 24.33 -15.51 -13.50
N ASN A 349 24.71 -14.78 -12.47
CA ASN A 349 26.06 -14.31 -12.20
C ASN A 349 26.55 -14.83 -10.86
N GLN A 350 27.86 -14.70 -10.64
CA GLN A 350 28.51 -15.07 -9.38
C GLN A 350 29.39 -13.94 -8.93
N LYS A 351 29.38 -13.65 -7.62
CA LYS A 351 30.19 -12.59 -7.01
C LYS A 351 30.75 -13.03 -5.68
N THR A 352 32.06 -13.04 -5.57
CA THR A 352 32.78 -13.10 -4.30
C THR A 352 32.81 -11.70 -3.70
N VAL A 353 32.69 -11.58 -2.36
CA VAL A 353 32.87 -10.31 -1.68
C VAL A 353 34.31 -9.84 -1.86
N VAL A 354 34.48 -8.60 -2.34
CA VAL A 354 35.78 -8.00 -2.66
C VAL A 354 35.96 -6.68 -1.94
N ASP A 355 37.21 -6.31 -1.67
CA ASP A 355 37.56 -5.01 -1.13
C ASP A 355 37.49 -3.89 -2.21
N GLU A 356 37.82 -2.66 -1.86
CA GLU A 356 37.86 -1.50 -2.76
C GLU A 356 38.83 -1.64 -3.95
N ASN A 357 39.83 -2.55 -3.85
CA ASN A 357 40.81 -2.82 -4.91
C ASN A 357 40.37 -3.98 -5.83
N GLY A 358 39.22 -4.62 -5.53
CA GLY A 358 38.70 -5.79 -6.24
C GLY A 358 39.33 -7.12 -5.81
N GLU A 359 40.06 -7.14 -4.71
CA GLU A 359 40.64 -8.37 -4.17
C GLU A 359 39.66 -9.08 -3.24
N PRO A 360 39.56 -10.42 -3.27
CA PRO A 360 38.66 -11.18 -2.41
C PRO A 360 38.90 -10.89 -0.92
N CYS A 361 37.85 -10.50 -0.21
CA CYS A 361 37.92 -10.14 1.20
C CYS A 361 37.50 -11.32 2.09
N PRO A 362 38.39 -11.86 2.95
CA PRO A 362 38.07 -12.99 3.81
C PRO A 362 37.25 -12.57 5.03
N VAL A 363 36.47 -13.51 5.56
CA VAL A 363 35.76 -13.37 6.83
C VAL A 363 36.14 -14.49 7.79
N TYR A 364 36.21 -14.16 9.08
CA TYR A 364 36.45 -15.15 10.12
C TYR A 364 35.17 -15.90 10.47
N LEU A 365 35.20 -17.24 10.37
CA LEU A 365 34.16 -18.14 10.83
C LEU A 365 34.68 -19.05 11.92
N THR A 366 33.79 -19.39 12.86
CA THR A 366 34.06 -20.39 13.91
C THR A 366 33.74 -21.80 13.42
N ALA A 367 34.41 -22.81 13.96
CA ALA A 367 34.09 -24.21 13.69
C ALA A 367 32.62 -24.51 14.09
N GLY A 368 31.92 -25.27 13.23
CA GLY A 368 30.52 -25.65 13.44
C GLY A 368 29.55 -24.66 12.79
N GLU A 369 28.69 -24.01 13.54
CA GLU A 369 27.60 -23.18 13.05
C GLU A 369 27.93 -21.68 13.13
N ASN A 370 27.60 -20.95 12.08
CA ASN A 370 27.64 -19.49 11.98
C ASN A 370 26.35 -18.98 11.34
N GLU A 371 25.98 -17.74 11.58
CA GLU A 371 24.84 -17.08 10.93
C GLU A 371 25.36 -16.07 9.92
N LEU A 372 24.78 -16.11 8.70
CA LEU A 372 24.96 -15.08 7.69
C LEU A 372 23.61 -14.43 7.43
N LEU A 373 23.52 -13.11 7.60
CA LEU A 373 22.31 -12.34 7.32
C LEU A 373 22.58 -11.32 6.22
N MET A 374 21.67 -11.23 5.26
CA MET A 374 21.71 -10.27 4.15
C MET A 374 20.51 -9.32 4.26
N GLU A 375 20.78 -8.02 4.37
CA GLU A 375 19.78 -6.98 4.53
C GLU A 375 19.80 -6.03 3.33
N VAL A 376 18.63 -5.63 2.85
CA VAL A 376 18.48 -4.68 1.74
C VAL A 376 18.99 -3.31 2.14
N SER A 377 19.88 -2.75 1.33
CA SER A 377 20.44 -1.40 1.47
C SER A 377 20.27 -0.62 0.16
N LEU A 378 20.17 0.71 0.25
CA LEU A 378 20.19 1.60 -0.92
C LEU A 378 21.63 1.89 -1.43
N GLY A 379 22.62 1.38 -0.73
CA GLY A 379 24.02 1.50 -1.13
C GLY A 379 24.59 2.91 -0.99
N PRO A 380 25.64 3.23 -1.77
CA PRO A 380 26.32 4.52 -1.66
C PRO A 380 25.56 5.69 -2.28
N TYR A 381 24.44 5.43 -2.98
CA TYR A 381 23.66 6.46 -3.68
C TYR A 381 22.71 7.25 -2.78
N VAL A 382 22.59 6.89 -1.52
CA VAL A 382 21.63 7.47 -0.56
C VAL A 382 21.67 8.99 -0.54
N GLU A 383 22.85 9.60 -0.51
CA GLU A 383 22.98 11.06 -0.44
C GLU A 383 22.46 11.75 -1.71
N ALA A 384 22.80 11.20 -2.88
CA ALA A 384 22.28 11.73 -4.16
C ALA A 384 20.76 11.57 -4.25
N MET A 385 20.22 10.43 -3.79
CA MET A 385 18.77 10.17 -3.75
C MET A 385 18.05 11.14 -2.81
N ARG A 386 18.63 11.42 -1.64
CA ARG A 386 18.09 12.39 -0.69
C ARG A 386 18.05 13.81 -1.28
N MET A 387 19.13 14.24 -1.96
CA MET A 387 19.15 15.56 -2.62
C MET A 387 18.04 15.68 -3.69
N VAL A 388 17.79 14.61 -4.44
CA VAL A 388 16.69 14.57 -5.43
C VAL A 388 15.33 14.62 -4.73
N ASP A 389 15.14 13.89 -3.64
CA ASP A 389 13.91 13.88 -2.86
C ASP A 389 13.60 15.25 -2.25
N ASP A 390 14.59 15.93 -1.66
CA ASP A 390 14.46 17.30 -1.15
C ASP A 390 14.07 18.28 -2.29
N SER A 391 14.67 18.10 -3.48
CA SER A 391 14.33 18.91 -4.65
C SER A 391 12.91 18.66 -5.15
N ILE A 392 12.45 17.40 -5.22
CA ILE A 392 11.06 17.05 -5.59
C ILE A 392 10.07 17.77 -4.69
N TYR A 393 10.30 17.75 -3.39
CA TYR A 393 9.46 18.42 -2.42
C TYR A 393 9.35 19.92 -2.68
N GLU A 394 10.49 20.61 -2.79
CA GLU A 394 10.52 22.07 -2.96
C GLU A 394 9.94 22.48 -4.31
N LEU A 395 10.23 21.73 -5.38
CA LEU A 395 9.68 21.96 -6.71
C LEU A 395 8.16 21.77 -6.75
N ASN A 396 7.60 20.80 -6.03
CA ASN A 396 6.15 20.64 -5.89
C ASN A 396 5.51 21.81 -5.14
N ARG A 397 6.14 22.29 -4.07
CA ARG A 397 5.68 23.46 -3.32
C ARG A 397 5.59 24.69 -4.23
N LEU A 398 6.64 24.95 -5.00
CA LEU A 398 6.65 26.05 -5.97
C LEU A 398 5.61 25.85 -7.09
N TYR A 399 5.41 24.62 -7.56
CA TYR A 399 4.37 24.30 -8.53
C TYR A 399 2.98 24.63 -8.01
N THR A 400 2.66 24.24 -6.79
CA THR A 400 1.37 24.52 -6.13
C THR A 400 1.12 26.02 -6.03
N GLN A 401 2.13 26.83 -5.63
CA GLN A 401 2.00 28.29 -5.57
C GLN A 401 1.75 28.90 -6.95
N MET A 402 2.44 28.42 -7.98
CA MET A 402 2.20 28.88 -9.36
C MET A 402 0.79 28.53 -9.85
N VAL A 403 0.31 27.31 -9.59
CA VAL A 403 -1.04 26.85 -9.97
C VAL A 403 -2.14 27.65 -9.25
N MET A 404 -1.96 28.05 -8.00
CA MET A 404 -2.92 28.88 -7.28
C MET A 404 -3.13 30.25 -7.92
N ILE A 405 -2.13 30.76 -8.64
CA ILE A 405 -2.20 32.06 -9.34
C ILE A 405 -2.71 31.89 -10.77
N THR A 406 -2.26 30.84 -11.47
CA THR A 406 -2.47 30.71 -12.92
C THR A 406 -3.57 29.73 -13.29
N GLY A 407 -3.94 28.81 -12.41
CA GLY A 407 -4.60 27.55 -12.75
C GLY A 407 -3.62 26.57 -13.42
N THR A 408 -4.07 25.34 -13.65
CA THR A 408 -3.26 24.28 -14.29
C THR A 408 -3.08 24.47 -15.79
N THR A 409 -3.95 25.26 -16.43
CA THR A 409 -3.93 25.62 -17.85
C THR A 409 -3.89 27.14 -18.01
N PRO A 410 -2.74 27.77 -17.80
CA PRO A 410 -2.61 29.21 -17.89
C PRO A 410 -2.94 29.76 -19.27
N ASP A 411 -3.53 30.97 -19.34
CA ASP A 411 -3.67 31.69 -20.57
C ASP A 411 -2.28 32.08 -21.13
N SER A 412 -1.93 31.52 -22.27
CA SER A 412 -0.62 31.73 -22.92
C SER A 412 -0.34 33.18 -23.33
N TYR A 413 -1.35 34.04 -23.42
CA TYR A 413 -1.23 35.45 -23.80
C TYR A 413 -1.18 36.39 -22.61
N ARG A 414 -1.56 35.96 -21.42
CA ARG A 414 -1.49 36.74 -20.18
C ARG A 414 -0.10 36.59 -19.56
N ASP A 415 0.49 37.73 -19.18
CA ASP A 415 1.68 37.75 -18.32
C ASP A 415 1.21 37.74 -16.84
N TYR A 416 1.49 36.70 -16.10
CA TYR A 416 1.11 36.55 -14.70
C TYR A 416 2.15 37.13 -13.76
N GLU A 417 3.31 37.60 -14.28
CA GLU A 417 4.42 38.13 -13.48
C GLU A 417 4.82 37.25 -12.29
N LEU A 418 4.87 35.91 -12.50
CA LEU A 418 5.08 34.92 -11.43
C LEU A 418 6.36 35.15 -10.62
N ASP A 419 7.39 35.71 -11.25
CA ASP A 419 8.64 36.09 -10.61
C ASP A 419 8.48 37.24 -9.61
N LYS A 420 7.39 38.02 -9.70
CA LYS A 420 7.06 39.11 -8.76
C LYS A 420 5.98 38.69 -7.76
N GLU A 421 4.99 37.93 -8.22
CA GLU A 421 3.88 37.45 -7.35
C GLU A 421 4.33 36.42 -6.32
N ILE A 422 5.38 35.62 -6.66
CA ILE A 422 5.98 34.64 -5.75
C ILE A 422 7.40 35.15 -5.39
N PRO A 423 7.56 35.76 -4.22
CA PRO A 423 8.85 36.30 -3.80
C PRO A 423 9.93 35.19 -3.70
N GLY A 424 11.07 35.40 -4.32
CA GLY A 424 12.18 34.44 -4.29
C GLY A 424 12.08 33.25 -5.26
N LEU A 425 11.06 33.17 -6.12
CA LEU A 425 10.85 32.06 -7.06
C LEU A 425 12.10 31.73 -7.90
N LEU A 426 12.74 32.74 -8.49
CA LEU A 426 13.90 32.52 -9.34
C LEU A 426 15.15 32.12 -8.57
N ASP A 427 15.28 32.57 -7.32
CA ASP A 427 16.37 32.16 -6.43
C ASP A 427 16.18 30.73 -5.99
N ALA A 428 14.96 30.32 -5.63
CA ALA A 428 14.61 28.93 -5.33
C ALA A 428 14.87 28.02 -6.55
N PHE A 429 14.50 28.45 -7.76
CA PHE A 429 14.83 27.67 -8.98
C PHE A 429 16.34 27.49 -9.17
N ARG A 430 17.15 28.51 -8.84
CA ARG A 430 18.62 28.42 -8.95
C ARG A 430 19.16 27.43 -7.91
N GLU A 431 18.71 27.55 -6.66
CA GLU A 431 19.11 26.64 -5.60
C GLU A 431 18.80 25.18 -5.94
N GLN A 432 17.58 24.91 -6.46
CA GLN A 432 17.21 23.56 -6.86
C GLN A 432 17.98 23.08 -8.10
N ALA A 433 18.28 23.94 -9.06
CA ALA A 433 19.11 23.56 -10.20
C ALA A 433 20.53 23.17 -9.76
N ASP A 434 21.14 23.95 -8.88
CA ASP A 434 22.48 23.68 -8.34
C ASP A 434 22.50 22.37 -7.51
N ALA A 435 21.46 22.12 -6.68
CA ALA A 435 21.30 20.89 -5.94
C ALA A 435 21.16 19.66 -6.85
N LEU A 436 20.37 19.77 -7.92
CA LEU A 436 20.21 18.67 -8.88
C LEU A 436 21.49 18.40 -9.70
N TYR A 437 22.25 19.44 -10.08
CA TYR A 437 23.57 19.23 -10.70
C TYR A 437 24.55 18.53 -9.75
N ALA A 438 24.56 18.90 -8.47
CA ALA A 438 25.39 18.26 -7.46
C ALA A 438 24.98 16.80 -7.23
N ALA A 439 23.67 16.51 -7.15
CA ALA A 439 23.13 15.15 -7.04
C ALA A 439 23.53 14.27 -8.23
N ALA A 440 23.39 14.79 -9.46
CA ALA A 440 23.79 14.08 -10.67
C ALA A 440 25.28 13.79 -10.69
N ALA A 441 26.12 14.77 -10.35
CA ALA A 441 27.57 14.60 -10.30
C ALA A 441 28.01 13.58 -9.23
N LEU A 442 27.37 13.58 -8.06
CA LEU A 442 27.60 12.62 -7.01
C LEU A 442 27.21 11.22 -7.47
N PHE A 443 26.01 11.06 -8.03
CA PHE A 443 25.51 9.79 -8.55
C PHE A 443 26.44 9.21 -9.63
N GLU A 444 26.88 10.02 -10.58
CA GLU A 444 27.80 9.61 -11.65
C GLU A 444 29.18 9.23 -11.11
N SER A 445 29.66 9.90 -10.06
CA SER A 445 30.95 9.57 -9.43
C SER A 445 30.98 8.19 -8.76
N LEU A 446 29.80 7.71 -8.31
CA LEU A 446 29.62 6.44 -7.62
C LEU A 446 29.22 5.29 -8.54
N GLY A 447 28.63 5.58 -9.70
CA GLY A 447 27.95 4.60 -10.55
C GLY A 447 28.73 3.98 -11.70
N GLY A 448 30.01 4.35 -11.92
CA GLY A 448 30.79 3.77 -13.02
C GLY A 448 30.31 4.17 -14.44
N GLU A 449 30.37 3.27 -15.41
CA GLU A 449 30.26 3.56 -16.85
C GLU A 449 28.85 3.99 -17.37
N GLU A 450 27.78 3.91 -16.57
CA GLU A 450 26.41 4.18 -17.06
C GLU A 450 25.92 5.61 -16.85
N LYS A 451 26.45 6.52 -17.65
CA LYS A 451 26.08 7.97 -17.62
C LYS A 451 24.62 8.27 -17.99
N SER A 452 23.87 7.31 -18.53
CA SER A 452 22.47 7.54 -18.94
C SER A 452 21.48 7.64 -17.77
N GLN A 453 21.88 7.24 -16.58
CA GLN A 453 20.99 7.14 -15.41
C GLN A 453 20.75 8.46 -14.69
N SER A 454 21.55 9.51 -14.93
CA SER A 454 21.39 10.85 -14.36
C SER A 454 20.63 11.83 -15.28
N GLU A 455 20.22 11.41 -16.49
CA GLU A 455 19.63 12.33 -17.47
C GLU A 455 18.29 12.95 -17.02
N ASP A 456 17.48 12.27 -16.22
CA ASP A 456 16.25 12.85 -15.67
C ASP A 456 16.56 13.97 -14.69
N ILE A 457 17.56 13.78 -13.83
CA ILE A 457 18.04 14.79 -12.88
C ILE A 457 18.58 16.01 -13.66
N LEU A 458 19.48 15.77 -14.60
CA LEU A 458 20.08 16.82 -15.44
C LEU A 458 19.03 17.53 -16.31
N GLY A 459 18.02 16.78 -16.79
CA GLY A 459 16.92 17.30 -17.57
C GLY A 459 16.11 18.34 -16.81
N MET A 460 15.81 18.08 -15.53
CA MET A 460 15.11 19.05 -14.67
C MET A 460 15.99 20.25 -14.34
N ALA A 461 17.27 20.06 -13.99
CA ALA A 461 18.20 21.15 -13.72
C ALA A 461 18.30 22.12 -14.90
N ARG A 462 18.51 21.61 -16.14
CA ARG A 462 18.53 22.41 -17.38
C ARG A 462 17.20 23.14 -17.64
N ARG A 463 16.08 22.52 -17.29
CA ARG A 463 14.75 23.13 -17.42
C ARG A 463 14.63 24.33 -16.50
N LEU A 464 15.02 24.22 -15.23
CA LEU A 464 15.05 25.32 -14.25
C LEU A 464 15.92 26.47 -14.74
N GLU A 465 17.15 26.21 -15.19
CA GLU A 465 18.00 27.25 -15.77
C GLU A 465 17.34 27.98 -16.97
N SER A 466 16.60 27.24 -17.80
CA SER A 466 15.90 27.82 -18.92
C SER A 466 14.74 28.73 -18.48
N LEU A 467 14.05 28.40 -17.40
CA LEU A 467 13.00 29.22 -16.78
C LEU A 467 13.58 30.48 -16.13
N ILE A 468 14.73 30.35 -15.44
CA ILE A 468 15.46 31.51 -14.87
C ILE A 468 15.88 32.50 -15.96
N ARG A 469 16.34 32.02 -17.13
CA ARG A 469 16.74 32.86 -18.24
C ARG A 469 15.58 33.59 -18.90
N ASP A 470 14.39 33.03 -18.91
CA ASP A 470 13.17 33.61 -19.46
C ASP A 470 11.97 33.43 -18.52
N PRO A 471 11.83 34.28 -17.48
CA PRO A 471 10.75 34.15 -16.48
C PRO A 471 9.35 34.26 -17.11
N ARG A 472 9.19 34.97 -18.21
CA ARG A 472 7.91 35.11 -18.93
C ARG A 472 7.46 33.82 -19.63
N SER A 473 8.34 32.82 -19.72
CA SER A 473 7.99 31.51 -20.28
C SER A 473 7.43 30.53 -19.21
N ILE A 474 7.50 30.85 -17.92
CA ILE A 474 7.12 29.93 -16.83
C ILE A 474 5.69 29.43 -17.02
N GLN A 475 4.71 30.36 -17.16
CA GLN A 475 3.31 29.97 -17.34
C GLN A 475 3.06 29.11 -18.58
N LYS A 476 3.83 29.34 -19.67
CA LYS A 476 3.70 28.57 -20.92
C LYS A 476 4.30 27.16 -20.80
N ARG A 477 5.16 26.96 -19.83
CA ARG A 477 5.95 25.74 -19.64
C ARG A 477 5.60 25.02 -18.34
N LEU A 478 4.47 25.38 -17.71
CA LEU A 478 4.05 24.81 -16.43
C LEU A 478 3.83 23.28 -16.53
N SER A 479 3.24 22.80 -17.63
CA SER A 479 3.11 21.36 -17.89
C SER A 479 4.49 20.67 -17.96
N SER A 480 5.41 21.25 -18.72
CA SER A 480 6.78 20.73 -18.85
C SER A 480 7.56 20.75 -17.51
N TYR A 481 7.30 21.77 -16.66
CA TYR A 481 7.86 21.82 -15.32
C TYR A 481 7.36 20.64 -14.47
N ARG A 482 6.05 20.40 -14.46
CA ARG A 482 5.44 19.25 -13.74
C ARG A 482 5.97 17.91 -14.27
N GLU A 483 6.05 17.73 -15.60
CA GLU A 483 6.61 16.52 -16.20
C GLU A 483 8.05 16.24 -15.72
N GLY A 484 8.82 17.29 -15.47
CA GLY A 484 10.15 17.17 -14.88
C GLY A 484 10.13 16.67 -13.44
N ILE A 485 9.19 17.14 -12.63
CA ILE A 485 9.03 16.64 -11.26
C ILE A 485 8.61 15.18 -11.29
N SER A 486 7.66 14.81 -12.14
CA SER A 486 7.21 13.43 -12.30
C SER A 486 8.36 12.50 -12.72
N ALA A 487 9.23 12.95 -13.64
CA ALA A 487 10.40 12.18 -14.04
C ALA A 487 11.40 11.97 -12.89
N LEU A 488 11.66 13.03 -12.08
CA LEU A 488 12.49 12.89 -10.88
C LEU A 488 11.89 11.91 -9.87
N SER A 489 10.59 11.98 -9.65
CA SER A 489 9.89 11.11 -8.71
C SER A 489 9.92 9.65 -9.16
N SER A 490 9.71 9.39 -10.45
CA SER A 490 9.85 8.05 -11.03
C SER A 490 11.30 7.54 -10.94
N TRP A 491 12.27 8.42 -11.23
CA TRP A 491 13.69 8.09 -11.09
C TRP A 491 14.04 7.65 -9.66
N LEU A 492 13.55 8.38 -8.64
CA LEU A 492 13.76 8.06 -7.23
C LEU A 492 13.09 6.73 -6.85
N TYR A 493 11.82 6.56 -7.23
CA TYR A 493 11.05 5.34 -6.95
C TYR A 493 11.71 4.08 -7.50
N ASP A 494 12.17 4.12 -8.75
CA ASP A 494 12.84 2.99 -9.40
C ASP A 494 14.13 2.58 -8.65
N ARG A 495 14.76 3.51 -7.95
CA ARG A 495 16.03 3.25 -7.24
C ARG A 495 15.88 2.90 -5.77
N THR A 496 14.75 3.25 -5.16
CA THR A 496 14.46 2.78 -3.80
C THR A 496 14.13 1.28 -3.78
N SER A 497 13.64 0.72 -4.88
CA SER A 497 13.42 -0.72 -5.04
C SER A 497 14.73 -1.44 -5.36
N GLN A 498 15.09 -2.44 -4.56
CA GLN A 498 16.36 -3.16 -4.59
C GLN A 498 16.17 -4.68 -4.80
N PRO A 499 15.51 -5.13 -5.88
CA PRO A 499 15.21 -6.55 -6.10
C PRO A 499 16.50 -7.36 -6.29
N LEU A 500 16.51 -8.58 -5.74
CA LEU A 500 17.61 -9.53 -5.91
C LEU A 500 17.07 -10.96 -5.85
N GLU A 501 17.43 -11.78 -6.83
CA GLU A 501 17.14 -13.22 -6.83
C GLU A 501 18.41 -14.01 -6.56
N MET A 502 18.34 -14.98 -5.63
CA MET A 502 19.47 -15.84 -5.27
C MET A 502 19.14 -17.31 -5.47
N ASP A 503 20.13 -18.06 -6.00
CA ASP A 503 20.10 -19.52 -6.15
C ASP A 503 20.85 -20.21 -5.00
N TYR A 504 22.10 -19.78 -4.74
CA TYR A 504 22.90 -20.32 -3.64
C TYR A 504 24.00 -19.35 -3.21
N LEU A 505 24.55 -19.60 -2.05
CA LEU A 505 25.78 -19.01 -1.59
C LEU A 505 26.84 -20.09 -1.37
N ILE A 506 28.12 -19.73 -1.51
CA ILE A 506 29.27 -20.64 -1.35
C ILE A 506 30.18 -20.07 -0.26
N VAL A 507 30.51 -20.91 0.71
CA VAL A 507 31.63 -20.64 1.64
C VAL A 507 32.80 -21.49 1.22
N HIS A 508 33.95 -20.86 0.98
CA HIS A 508 35.09 -21.59 0.42
C HIS A 508 36.45 -21.07 0.91
N SER A 509 37.47 -21.90 0.78
CA SER A 509 38.86 -21.54 0.98
C SER A 509 39.42 -20.74 -0.19
N ALA A 510 40.57 -20.07 0.02
CA ALA A 510 41.28 -19.40 -1.05
C ALA A 510 41.67 -20.38 -2.17
N GLY A 511 41.62 -19.92 -3.41
CA GLY A 511 42.06 -20.67 -4.59
C GLY A 511 41.21 -21.89 -4.98
N GLN A 512 40.04 -22.07 -4.43
CA GLN A 512 39.10 -23.11 -4.83
C GLN A 512 38.47 -22.80 -6.20
N GLU A 513 38.32 -23.81 -7.03
CA GLU A 513 37.60 -23.72 -8.31
C GLU A 513 36.10 -23.70 -8.03
N LEU A 514 35.43 -22.58 -8.34
CA LEU A 514 34.00 -22.41 -8.11
C LEU A 514 33.18 -22.96 -9.27
N PRO A 515 31.96 -23.49 -9.00
CA PRO A 515 31.07 -23.94 -10.06
C PRO A 515 30.68 -22.78 -10.98
N SER A 516 30.52 -23.04 -12.29
CA SER A 516 30.09 -22.00 -13.22
C SER A 516 28.65 -21.54 -12.91
N PRO A 517 28.36 -20.22 -12.85
CA PRO A 517 27.01 -19.72 -12.66
C PRO A 517 26.10 -19.94 -13.88
N ARG A 518 26.70 -20.14 -15.06
CA ARG A 518 26.00 -20.27 -16.34
C ARG A 518 26.02 -21.71 -16.84
N ALA A 519 24.93 -22.12 -17.47
CA ALA A 519 24.81 -23.39 -18.11
C ALA A 519 25.71 -23.49 -19.35
N SER A 520 26.35 -24.66 -19.55
CA SER A 520 27.10 -24.96 -20.76
C SER A 520 26.18 -25.01 -21.98
N PHE A 521 26.72 -24.86 -23.18
CA PHE A 521 25.98 -24.93 -24.44
C PHE A 521 25.13 -26.21 -24.55
N TRP A 522 25.71 -27.37 -24.21
CA TRP A 522 24.99 -28.65 -24.28
C TRP A 522 23.87 -28.77 -23.20
N GLN A 523 24.04 -28.17 -22.06
CA GLN A 523 22.96 -28.10 -21.05
C GLN A 523 21.80 -27.23 -21.58
N GLN A 524 22.07 -26.08 -22.19
CA GLN A 524 21.07 -25.23 -22.82
C GLN A 524 20.32 -25.93 -23.96
N VAL A 525 21.04 -26.63 -24.86
CA VAL A 525 20.43 -27.43 -25.93
C VAL A 525 19.55 -28.53 -25.37
N SER A 526 20.04 -29.27 -24.38
CA SER A 526 19.24 -30.29 -23.69
C SER A 526 17.99 -29.72 -23.00
N HIS A 527 18.14 -28.58 -22.36
CA HIS A 527 17.03 -27.84 -21.72
C HIS A 527 15.97 -27.48 -22.76
N PHE A 528 16.37 -26.84 -23.88
CA PHE A 528 15.47 -26.46 -24.96
C PHE A 528 14.64 -27.64 -25.47
N PHE A 529 15.28 -28.79 -25.78
CA PHE A 529 14.53 -29.93 -26.24
C PHE A 529 13.61 -30.53 -25.18
N LYS A 530 14.07 -30.65 -23.93
CA LYS A 530 13.23 -31.15 -22.83
C LYS A 530 12.00 -30.27 -22.59
N THR A 531 12.18 -28.96 -22.54
CA THR A 531 11.09 -27.99 -22.35
C THR A 531 10.15 -27.99 -23.56
N PHE A 532 10.70 -28.08 -24.79
CA PHE A 532 9.90 -28.18 -26.01
C PHE A 532 9.00 -29.43 -26.00
N PHE A 533 9.53 -30.59 -25.67
CA PHE A 533 8.71 -31.80 -25.61
C PHE A 533 7.74 -31.79 -24.43
N ALA A 534 8.12 -31.23 -23.29
CA ALA A 534 7.23 -31.08 -22.14
C ALA A 534 6.01 -30.19 -22.44
N SER A 535 6.17 -29.15 -23.27
CA SER A 535 5.08 -28.26 -23.68
C SER A 535 3.96 -28.96 -24.47
N PHE A 536 4.21 -30.14 -25.06
CA PHE A 536 3.18 -30.92 -25.71
C PHE A 536 2.46 -31.89 -24.76
N LEU A 537 3.04 -32.14 -23.59
CA LEU A 537 2.49 -33.09 -22.61
C LEU A 537 1.75 -32.41 -21.48
N GLU A 538 2.01 -31.14 -21.28
CA GLU A 538 1.34 -30.33 -20.22
C GLU A 538 0.21 -29.51 -20.82
N ASP A 539 -0.99 -29.64 -20.28
CA ASP A 539 -2.12 -28.77 -20.56
C ASP A 539 -2.04 -27.52 -19.66
N TYR A 540 -1.56 -26.42 -20.21
CA TYR A 540 -1.43 -25.12 -19.50
C TYR A 540 -2.76 -24.47 -19.16
N ASN A 541 -3.88 -24.96 -19.67
CA ASN A 541 -5.21 -24.38 -19.40
C ASN A 541 -5.94 -25.11 -18.26
N THR A 542 -5.48 -26.30 -17.88
CA THR A 542 -6.09 -27.11 -16.82
C THR A 542 -5.17 -27.16 -15.61
N VAL A 543 -5.66 -26.69 -14.50
CA VAL A 543 -5.07 -26.92 -13.17
C VAL A 543 -5.80 -28.13 -12.61
N GLY A 544 -5.11 -29.23 -12.44
CA GLY A 544 -5.71 -30.48 -11.98
C GLY A 544 -5.44 -31.64 -12.95
N GLY A 545 -5.38 -32.86 -12.40
CA GLY A 545 -5.08 -34.06 -13.16
C GLY A 545 -6.16 -34.46 -14.16
N SER A 546 -5.80 -35.34 -15.01
CA SER A 546 -6.65 -36.03 -15.98
C SER A 546 -8.12 -36.24 -15.55
N GLY A 547 -9.04 -35.45 -16.06
CA GLY A 547 -10.44 -35.79 -16.26
C GLY A 547 -11.11 -36.72 -15.25
N SER A 548 -10.97 -36.43 -13.94
CA SER A 548 -11.76 -37.17 -12.95
C SER A 548 -13.23 -36.72 -13.07
N GLU A 549 -14.15 -37.65 -12.99
CA GLU A 549 -15.60 -37.38 -12.98
C GLU A 549 -16.05 -36.47 -11.81
N GLU A 550 -15.16 -36.15 -10.88
CA GLU A 550 -15.37 -35.33 -9.67
C GLU A 550 -14.75 -33.94 -9.74
N GLY A 551 -14.10 -33.55 -10.84
CA GLY A 551 -13.54 -32.22 -11.06
C GLY A 551 -14.61 -31.15 -11.22
N ILE A 552 -14.25 -29.87 -10.90
CA ILE A 552 -15.14 -28.73 -11.06
C ILE A 552 -14.58 -27.71 -12.06
N THR A 553 -15.50 -27.03 -12.78
CA THR A 553 -15.17 -25.96 -13.72
C THR A 553 -15.49 -24.61 -13.09
N VAL A 554 -14.46 -23.75 -12.95
CA VAL A 554 -14.58 -22.43 -12.35
C VAL A 554 -14.30 -21.35 -13.41
N TRP A 555 -15.25 -20.45 -13.58
CA TRP A 555 -15.02 -19.24 -14.38
C TRP A 555 -14.77 -18.04 -13.47
N ALA A 556 -13.75 -17.25 -13.83
CA ALA A 556 -13.36 -16.08 -13.06
C ALA A 556 -13.41 -14.81 -13.91
N ASN A 557 -14.11 -13.80 -13.40
CA ASN A 557 -14.17 -12.46 -14.00
C ASN A 557 -13.19 -11.53 -13.23
N ILE A 558 -11.91 -11.82 -13.37
CA ILE A 558 -10.81 -11.07 -12.74
C ILE A 558 -9.63 -10.97 -13.72
N GLY A 559 -8.60 -10.19 -13.38
CA GLY A 559 -7.42 -9.99 -14.21
C GLY A 559 -6.65 -11.30 -14.49
N ARG A 560 -5.94 -11.37 -15.62
CA ARG A 560 -5.17 -12.56 -16.01
C ARG A 560 -4.06 -12.89 -15.01
N ASP A 561 -3.38 -11.87 -14.49
CA ASP A 561 -2.30 -12.06 -13.52
C ASP A 561 -2.83 -12.57 -12.18
N GLN A 562 -3.96 -12.03 -11.74
CA GLN A 562 -4.68 -12.51 -10.54
C GLN A 562 -5.13 -13.97 -10.68
N ILE A 563 -5.59 -14.38 -11.88
CA ILE A 563 -5.95 -15.79 -12.14
C ILE A 563 -4.74 -16.71 -12.02
N GLN A 564 -3.55 -16.26 -12.43
CA GLN A 564 -2.36 -17.09 -12.27
C GLN A 564 -2.06 -17.33 -10.77
N VAL A 565 -2.27 -16.31 -9.93
CA VAL A 565 -2.15 -16.48 -8.48
C VAL A 565 -3.18 -17.50 -7.95
N ILE A 566 -4.45 -17.38 -8.37
CA ILE A 566 -5.47 -18.37 -7.95
C ILE A 566 -5.09 -19.79 -8.41
N LYS A 567 -4.58 -19.95 -9.63
CA LYS A 567 -4.12 -21.25 -10.10
C LYS A 567 -3.02 -21.83 -9.20
N ASN A 568 -2.07 -21.00 -8.80
CA ASN A 568 -1.00 -21.41 -7.89
C ASN A 568 -1.59 -21.85 -6.54
N LEU A 569 -2.48 -21.05 -5.94
CA LEU A 569 -3.14 -21.40 -4.68
C LEU A 569 -3.99 -22.67 -4.77
N VAL A 570 -4.68 -22.91 -5.88
CA VAL A 570 -5.42 -24.15 -6.11
C VAL A 570 -4.47 -25.36 -6.14
N VAL A 571 -3.35 -25.23 -6.82
CA VAL A 571 -2.33 -26.31 -6.91
C VAL A 571 -1.63 -26.54 -5.57
N ASP A 572 -1.31 -25.47 -4.88
CA ASP A 572 -0.51 -25.52 -3.65
C ASP A 572 -1.34 -25.85 -2.40
N GLN A 573 -2.63 -25.46 -2.38
CA GLN A 573 -3.47 -25.58 -1.19
C GLN A 573 -4.73 -26.43 -1.43
N PHE A 574 -5.62 -26.02 -2.35
CA PHE A 574 -6.94 -26.62 -2.48
C PHE A 574 -6.91 -28.08 -2.94
N THR A 575 -6.27 -28.35 -4.08
CA THR A 575 -6.22 -29.71 -4.64
C THR A 575 -5.49 -30.71 -3.72
N PRO A 576 -4.35 -30.37 -3.09
CA PRO A 576 -3.69 -31.29 -2.14
C PRO A 576 -4.53 -31.62 -0.92
N GLN A 577 -5.30 -30.66 -0.40
CA GLN A 577 -6.10 -30.85 0.82
C GLN A 577 -7.41 -31.59 0.55
N THR A 578 -8.01 -31.40 -0.63
CA THR A 578 -9.35 -31.90 -0.95
C THR A 578 -9.41 -33.05 -1.92
N GLY A 579 -8.36 -33.23 -2.75
CA GLY A 579 -8.34 -34.17 -3.88
C GLY A 579 -9.22 -33.75 -5.08
N ILE A 580 -9.79 -32.52 -5.04
CA ILE A 580 -10.70 -32.01 -6.08
C ILE A 580 -9.89 -31.32 -7.15
N ASP A 581 -10.04 -31.75 -8.40
CA ASP A 581 -9.46 -31.09 -9.57
C ASP A 581 -10.29 -29.85 -9.95
N VAL A 582 -9.59 -28.74 -10.29
CA VAL A 582 -10.22 -27.49 -10.68
C VAL A 582 -9.77 -27.06 -12.06
N THR A 583 -10.72 -26.88 -12.98
CA THR A 583 -10.48 -26.24 -14.28
C THR A 583 -10.84 -24.78 -14.19
N LEU A 584 -9.84 -23.88 -14.16
CA LEU A 584 -10.05 -22.44 -14.02
C LEU A 584 -9.90 -21.73 -15.36
N SER A 585 -10.90 -20.93 -15.75
CA SER A 585 -10.92 -20.17 -17.00
C SER A 585 -11.28 -18.70 -16.77
N VAL A 586 -10.59 -17.79 -17.52
CA VAL A 586 -10.93 -16.37 -17.55
C VAL A 586 -12.16 -16.14 -18.44
N VAL A 587 -13.25 -15.64 -17.87
CA VAL A 587 -14.46 -15.30 -18.61
C VAL A 587 -15.02 -13.98 -18.08
N GLN A 588 -14.95 -12.94 -18.89
CA GLN A 588 -15.42 -11.60 -18.49
C GLN A 588 -16.90 -11.35 -18.78
N THR A 589 -17.46 -12.00 -19.79
CA THR A 589 -18.84 -11.79 -20.24
C THR A 589 -19.47 -13.10 -20.72
N GLY A 590 -20.81 -13.13 -20.87
CA GLY A 590 -21.51 -14.27 -21.50
C GLY A 590 -21.92 -15.37 -20.53
N PHE A 591 -21.92 -15.13 -19.20
CA PHE A 591 -22.37 -16.13 -18.21
C PHE A 591 -23.83 -16.58 -18.44
N ILE A 592 -24.72 -15.66 -18.74
CA ILE A 592 -26.15 -15.96 -18.94
C ILE A 592 -26.33 -16.79 -20.20
N GLU A 593 -25.72 -16.39 -21.31
CA GLU A 593 -25.81 -17.05 -22.61
C GLU A 593 -25.26 -18.47 -22.57
N ALA A 594 -24.10 -18.63 -21.95
CA ALA A 594 -23.47 -19.93 -21.80
C ALA A 594 -24.30 -20.87 -20.90
N THR A 595 -24.85 -20.34 -19.80
CA THR A 595 -25.72 -21.10 -18.88
C THR A 595 -26.98 -21.56 -19.59
N LEU A 596 -27.61 -20.69 -20.36
CA LEU A 596 -28.79 -21.03 -21.15
C LEU A 596 -28.48 -22.07 -22.25
N ALA A 597 -27.27 -22.01 -22.84
CA ALA A 597 -26.81 -23.00 -23.81
C ALA A 597 -26.35 -24.33 -23.18
N GLY A 598 -26.38 -24.45 -21.84
CA GLY A 598 -25.96 -25.66 -21.14
C GLY A 598 -24.44 -25.88 -21.11
N ARG A 599 -23.64 -24.82 -21.36
CA ARG A 599 -22.17 -24.78 -21.39
C ARG A 599 -21.59 -23.87 -20.32
N GLY A 600 -22.39 -23.50 -19.31
CA GLY A 600 -21.92 -22.69 -18.18
C GLY A 600 -20.98 -23.47 -17.25
N PRO A 601 -20.27 -22.76 -16.34
CA PRO A 601 -19.39 -23.37 -15.35
C PRO A 601 -20.18 -24.00 -14.20
N ASP A 602 -19.46 -24.74 -13.33
CA ASP A 602 -20.04 -25.19 -12.07
C ASP A 602 -20.04 -24.08 -11.02
N VAL A 603 -18.96 -23.27 -10.99
CA VAL A 603 -18.78 -22.11 -10.12
C VAL A 603 -18.36 -20.89 -10.94
N ALA A 604 -18.84 -19.71 -10.58
CA ALA A 604 -18.26 -18.45 -11.07
C ALA A 604 -17.83 -17.57 -9.90
N ILE A 605 -16.66 -16.94 -10.02
CA ILE A 605 -16.12 -15.96 -9.07
C ILE A 605 -15.97 -14.59 -9.74
N GLY A 606 -16.16 -13.50 -8.96
CA GLY A 606 -16.10 -12.14 -9.49
C GLY A 606 -17.36 -11.75 -10.30
N MET A 607 -18.50 -12.35 -10.02
CA MET A 607 -19.76 -12.03 -10.71
C MET A 607 -20.31 -10.70 -10.19
N ALA A 608 -20.57 -9.73 -11.10
CA ALA A 608 -21.04 -8.39 -10.75
C ALA A 608 -22.37 -8.41 -9.98
N ARG A 609 -22.55 -7.45 -9.06
CA ARG A 609 -23.60 -7.32 -8.04
C ARG A 609 -25.01 -7.74 -8.50
N GLY A 610 -25.52 -7.24 -9.61
CA GLY A 610 -26.89 -7.53 -10.07
C GLY A 610 -27.09 -8.88 -10.77
N GLN A 611 -26.04 -9.62 -11.10
CA GLN A 611 -26.14 -10.86 -11.86
C GLN A 611 -26.63 -12.06 -11.03
N PRO A 612 -26.21 -12.28 -9.79
CA PRO A 612 -26.64 -13.42 -8.98
C PRO A 612 -28.18 -13.46 -8.80
N VAL A 613 -28.80 -12.34 -8.43
CA VAL A 613 -30.27 -12.28 -8.27
C VAL A 613 -30.97 -12.51 -9.61
N ASN A 614 -30.44 -11.93 -10.70
CA ASN A 614 -31.00 -12.15 -12.03
C ASN A 614 -31.01 -13.63 -12.45
N LEU A 615 -29.94 -14.37 -12.14
CA LEU A 615 -29.83 -15.81 -12.38
C LEU A 615 -30.67 -16.62 -11.38
N ALA A 616 -30.73 -16.21 -10.12
CA ALA A 616 -31.53 -16.84 -9.08
C ALA A 616 -33.04 -16.80 -9.43
N CYS A 617 -33.54 -15.66 -9.91
CA CYS A 617 -34.92 -15.51 -10.39
C CYS A 617 -35.27 -16.47 -11.52
N ARG A 618 -34.31 -16.90 -12.31
CA ARG A 618 -34.41 -17.89 -13.38
C ARG A 618 -34.14 -19.32 -12.93
N ASN A 619 -33.99 -19.53 -11.62
CA ASN A 619 -33.68 -20.83 -11.02
C ASN A 619 -32.41 -21.48 -11.59
N ALA A 620 -31.38 -20.65 -11.91
CA ALA A 620 -30.12 -21.07 -12.49
C ALA A 620 -29.00 -21.30 -11.46
N LEU A 621 -29.20 -20.84 -10.22
CA LEU A 621 -28.20 -20.94 -9.12
C LEU A 621 -28.71 -21.85 -8.00
N LEU A 622 -27.77 -22.36 -7.21
CA LEU A 622 -27.98 -23.02 -5.93
C LEU A 622 -27.94 -22.00 -4.79
N SER A 623 -28.78 -22.19 -3.78
CA SER A 623 -28.75 -21.39 -2.56
C SER A 623 -27.70 -21.96 -1.60
N PHE A 624 -26.98 -21.11 -0.90
CA PHE A 624 -26.01 -21.46 0.12
C PHE A 624 -26.66 -21.87 1.46
N ASP A 625 -27.90 -21.47 1.72
CA ASP A 625 -28.61 -21.68 3.01
C ASP A 625 -28.81 -23.16 3.38
N SER A 626 -28.66 -24.08 2.44
CA SER A 626 -28.79 -25.51 2.67
C SER A 626 -27.50 -26.17 3.21
N TYR A 627 -26.38 -25.46 3.20
CA TYR A 627 -25.10 -26.01 3.62
C TYR A 627 -24.78 -25.69 5.09
N GLY A 628 -24.34 -26.69 5.85
CA GLY A 628 -24.16 -26.57 7.29
C GLY A 628 -23.07 -25.60 7.77
N GLY A 629 -22.12 -25.24 6.89
CA GLY A 629 -21.03 -24.29 7.21
C GLY A 629 -21.37 -22.83 6.84
N PHE A 630 -22.54 -22.56 6.25
CA PHE A 630 -22.89 -21.25 5.73
C PHE A 630 -22.95 -20.15 6.81
N GLU A 631 -23.44 -20.46 8.00
CA GLU A 631 -23.52 -19.49 9.12
C GLU A 631 -22.13 -19.05 9.60
N ASP A 632 -21.13 -19.92 9.54
CA ASP A 632 -19.75 -19.55 9.84
C ASP A 632 -19.11 -18.76 8.69
N MET A 633 -19.40 -19.11 7.45
CA MET A 633 -18.94 -18.38 6.27
C MET A 633 -19.43 -16.93 6.27
N LYS A 634 -20.64 -16.64 6.73
CA LYS A 634 -21.21 -15.27 6.82
C LYS A 634 -20.38 -14.35 7.71
N LYS A 635 -19.77 -14.87 8.78
CA LYS A 635 -18.98 -14.09 9.74
C LYS A 635 -17.71 -13.48 9.17
N ARG A 636 -17.30 -13.90 7.97
CA ARG A 636 -16.13 -13.37 7.24
C ARG A 636 -16.38 -12.00 6.62
N PHE A 637 -17.63 -11.55 6.56
CA PHE A 637 -18.08 -10.37 5.82
C PHE A 637 -18.84 -9.40 6.73
N SER A 638 -18.99 -8.14 6.29
CA SER A 638 -19.87 -7.18 6.96
C SER A 638 -21.34 -7.63 6.86
N ASP A 639 -22.15 -7.21 7.82
CA ASP A 639 -23.54 -7.64 7.94
C ASP A 639 -24.37 -7.37 6.66
N THR A 640 -24.08 -6.27 5.94
CA THR A 640 -24.82 -5.89 4.73
C THR A 640 -24.24 -6.50 3.45
N ALA A 641 -23.02 -7.04 3.45
CA ALA A 641 -22.33 -7.51 2.24
C ALA A 641 -23.07 -8.60 1.44
N LEU A 642 -23.92 -9.38 2.10
CA LEU A 642 -24.73 -10.43 1.47
C LEU A 642 -26.04 -9.93 0.87
N VAL A 643 -26.51 -8.73 1.25
CA VAL A 643 -27.80 -8.17 0.85
C VAL A 643 -28.03 -8.16 -0.66
N PRO A 644 -27.06 -7.75 -1.52
CA PRO A 644 -27.26 -7.71 -2.97
C PRO A 644 -27.43 -9.09 -3.62
N TYR A 645 -27.09 -10.16 -2.90
CA TYR A 645 -27.08 -11.53 -3.40
C TYR A 645 -28.22 -12.39 -2.85
N GLN A 646 -29.15 -11.75 -2.13
CA GLN A 646 -30.30 -12.40 -1.52
C GLN A 646 -31.54 -12.27 -2.41
N TYR A 647 -32.32 -13.35 -2.52
CA TYR A 647 -33.59 -13.39 -3.22
C TYR A 647 -34.53 -14.34 -2.54
N ASN A 648 -35.78 -13.90 -2.26
CA ASN A 648 -36.80 -14.65 -1.53
C ASN A 648 -36.29 -15.28 -0.23
N GLY A 649 -35.55 -14.52 0.56
CA GLY A 649 -35.00 -14.94 1.86
C GLY A 649 -33.89 -15.99 1.77
N LYS A 650 -33.30 -16.22 0.60
CA LYS A 650 -32.18 -17.14 0.37
C LYS A 650 -31.00 -16.43 -0.27
N THR A 651 -29.79 -16.89 0.06
CA THR A 651 -28.53 -16.35 -0.43
C THR A 651 -28.02 -17.16 -1.63
N TYR A 652 -27.72 -16.51 -2.73
CA TYR A 652 -27.28 -17.12 -3.99
C TYR A 652 -25.89 -16.70 -4.43
N GLY A 653 -25.24 -15.81 -3.69
CA GLY A 653 -23.86 -15.40 -3.93
C GLY A 653 -23.14 -15.11 -2.63
N ILE A 654 -21.85 -15.41 -2.60
CA ILE A 654 -20.95 -15.11 -1.48
C ILE A 654 -20.02 -13.97 -1.91
N PRO A 655 -19.90 -12.87 -1.14
CA PRO A 655 -19.07 -11.73 -1.51
C PRO A 655 -17.61 -12.12 -1.82
N CYS A 656 -17.08 -11.65 -2.94
CA CYS A 656 -15.66 -11.74 -3.28
C CYS A 656 -14.95 -10.40 -3.07
N THR A 657 -15.56 -9.33 -3.59
CA THR A 657 -15.06 -7.97 -3.44
C THR A 657 -16.11 -7.08 -2.79
N GLN A 658 -15.65 -6.05 -2.09
CA GLN A 658 -16.47 -4.95 -1.61
C GLN A 658 -15.69 -3.66 -1.83
N THR A 659 -16.33 -2.68 -2.48
CA THR A 659 -15.78 -1.35 -2.71
C THR A 659 -16.74 -0.29 -2.21
N PHE A 660 -16.20 0.84 -1.82
CA PHE A 660 -16.90 1.97 -1.23
C PHE A 660 -16.18 3.28 -1.52
N PHE A 661 -16.82 4.42 -1.31
CA PHE A 661 -16.24 5.73 -1.53
C PHE A 661 -15.38 6.17 -0.35
N MET A 662 -14.32 6.95 -0.65
CA MET A 662 -13.56 7.73 0.30
C MET A 662 -13.43 9.16 -0.19
N LEU A 663 -13.26 10.10 0.74
CA LEU A 663 -12.81 11.45 0.43
C LEU A 663 -11.28 11.44 0.31
N PHE A 664 -10.75 11.81 -0.84
CA PHE A 664 -9.32 12.05 -1.06
C PHE A 664 -9.02 13.55 -0.99
N TYR A 665 -7.93 13.94 -0.35
CA TYR A 665 -7.55 15.34 -0.21
C TYR A 665 -6.04 15.55 -0.31
N ARG A 666 -5.64 16.72 -0.82
CA ARG A 666 -4.25 17.17 -0.91
C ARG A 666 -3.87 17.90 0.37
N LYS A 667 -3.01 17.29 1.19
CA LYS A 667 -2.52 17.84 2.47
C LYS A 667 -1.84 19.19 2.28
N ASP A 668 -0.94 19.27 1.31
CA ASP A 668 -0.18 20.49 0.98
C ASP A 668 -1.09 21.66 0.56
N ILE A 669 -2.04 21.43 -0.34
CA ILE A 669 -2.93 22.48 -0.84
C ILE A 669 -3.91 22.95 0.24
N LEU A 670 -4.51 22.00 0.98
CA LEU A 670 -5.45 22.36 2.05
C LEU A 670 -4.75 23.15 3.16
N SER A 671 -3.55 22.73 3.54
CA SER A 671 -2.71 23.43 4.53
C SER A 671 -2.38 24.86 4.08
N GLU A 672 -1.87 25.02 2.85
CA GLU A 672 -1.52 26.32 2.28
C GLU A 672 -2.73 27.29 2.21
N MET A 673 -3.92 26.73 1.91
CA MET A 673 -5.17 27.50 1.82
C MET A 673 -5.89 27.68 3.15
N GLY A 674 -5.43 27.06 4.24
CA GLY A 674 -6.11 27.03 5.54
C GLY A 674 -7.50 26.41 5.46
N ILE A 675 -7.67 25.34 4.68
CA ILE A 675 -8.94 24.61 4.49
C ILE A 675 -8.92 23.36 5.34
N ALA A 676 -9.87 23.22 6.25
CA ALA A 676 -10.08 22.00 7.02
C ALA A 676 -10.58 20.85 6.11
N ILE A 677 -10.27 19.62 6.49
CA ILE A 677 -10.80 18.42 5.82
C ILE A 677 -12.33 18.42 5.99
N PRO A 678 -13.10 18.45 4.89
CA PRO A 678 -14.56 18.48 4.96
C PRO A 678 -15.12 17.20 5.59
N GLN A 679 -15.93 17.34 6.62
CA GLN A 679 -16.62 16.23 7.29
C GLN A 679 -18.08 16.12 6.92
N THR A 680 -18.67 17.19 6.41
CA THR A 680 -20.08 17.26 6.03
C THR A 680 -20.26 17.79 4.61
N TRP A 681 -21.41 17.53 4.00
CA TRP A 681 -21.76 18.12 2.71
C TRP A 681 -21.85 19.66 2.79
N THR A 682 -22.15 20.20 3.96
CA THR A 682 -22.13 21.66 4.19
C THR A 682 -20.71 22.19 4.07
N ASP A 683 -19.72 21.50 4.66
CA ASP A 683 -18.30 21.88 4.57
C ASP A 683 -17.83 21.84 3.11
N ILE A 684 -18.25 20.81 2.35
CA ILE A 684 -17.99 20.72 0.90
C ILE A 684 -18.51 21.98 0.20
N MET A 685 -19.78 22.35 0.43
CA MET A 685 -20.39 23.52 -0.21
C MET A 685 -19.71 24.84 0.18
N GLU A 686 -19.25 24.97 1.42
CA GLU A 686 -18.50 26.13 1.91
C GLU A 686 -17.06 26.20 1.38
N THR A 687 -16.48 25.06 1.06
CA THR A 687 -15.12 24.96 0.52
C THR A 687 -15.06 25.31 -0.97
N VAL A 688 -16.09 24.98 -1.75
CA VAL A 688 -16.13 25.23 -3.21
C VAL A 688 -15.77 26.67 -3.60
N PRO A 689 -16.38 27.72 -3.01
CA PRO A 689 -16.02 29.09 -3.38
C PRO A 689 -14.57 29.47 -3.03
N LYS A 690 -13.97 28.87 -2.03
CA LYS A 690 -12.57 29.09 -1.67
C LYS A 690 -11.65 28.51 -2.75
N LEU A 691 -11.90 27.27 -3.16
CA LEU A 691 -11.13 26.60 -4.23
C LEU A 691 -11.31 27.29 -5.59
N GLN A 692 -12.53 27.69 -5.95
CA GLN A 692 -12.82 28.34 -7.23
C GLN A 692 -12.08 29.67 -7.42
N ARG A 693 -11.77 30.39 -6.34
CA ARG A 693 -10.94 31.61 -6.40
C ARG A 693 -9.52 31.35 -6.89
N SER A 694 -9.01 30.15 -6.63
CA SER A 694 -7.69 29.67 -7.06
C SER A 694 -7.78 28.73 -8.26
N HIS A 695 -8.84 28.83 -9.07
CA HIS A 695 -9.06 28.00 -10.26
C HIS A 695 -9.12 26.49 -9.98
N MET A 696 -9.49 26.09 -8.76
CA MET A 696 -9.61 24.70 -8.31
C MET A 696 -11.06 24.30 -8.15
N THR A 697 -11.34 22.99 -8.16
CA THR A 697 -12.68 22.43 -8.00
C THR A 697 -12.66 21.17 -7.14
N ILE A 698 -13.83 20.62 -6.86
CA ILE A 698 -14.01 19.36 -6.12
C ILE A 698 -14.52 18.29 -7.08
N GLY A 699 -13.97 17.07 -6.99
CA GLY A 699 -14.39 15.91 -7.76
C GLY A 699 -15.52 15.15 -7.08
N LEU A 700 -16.62 14.90 -7.77
CA LEU A 700 -17.72 14.03 -7.33
C LEU A 700 -18.02 12.94 -8.36
N PRO A 701 -18.27 11.68 -7.94
CA PRO A 701 -18.43 10.56 -8.85
C PRO A 701 -19.74 10.68 -9.65
N TYR A 702 -19.66 11.13 -10.91
CA TYR A 702 -20.73 11.04 -11.89
C TYR A 702 -20.28 10.29 -13.14
N ALA A 703 -19.33 10.85 -13.88
CA ALA A 703 -18.69 10.18 -15.00
C ALA A 703 -17.18 10.45 -14.93
N VAL A 704 -16.48 9.63 -14.17
CA VAL A 704 -15.02 9.69 -14.05
C VAL A 704 -14.42 8.94 -15.22
N ILE A 705 -13.66 9.64 -16.06
CA ILE A 705 -12.86 9.02 -17.11
C ILE A 705 -11.49 8.73 -16.52
N SER A 706 -11.25 7.49 -16.14
CA SER A 706 -9.94 7.03 -15.69
C SER A 706 -9.51 5.82 -16.52
N ALA A 707 -8.28 5.80 -16.97
CA ALA A 707 -7.71 4.63 -17.64
C ALA A 707 -7.64 3.40 -16.70
N ALA A 708 -7.67 3.62 -15.38
CA ALA A 708 -7.67 2.58 -14.35
C ALA A 708 -9.08 2.08 -14.00
N THR A 709 -10.13 2.81 -14.32
CA THR A 709 -11.53 2.44 -14.02
C THR A 709 -12.12 1.40 -14.98
N ALA A 710 -11.30 0.74 -15.79
CA ALA A 710 -11.74 -0.47 -16.47
C ALA A 710 -12.16 -1.60 -15.50
N VAL A 711 -11.89 -1.42 -14.21
CA VAL A 711 -12.37 -2.24 -13.09
C VAL A 711 -13.19 -1.36 -12.14
N ASP A 712 -14.23 -0.71 -12.67
CA ASP A 712 -15.25 -0.10 -11.84
C ASP A 712 -16.06 -1.25 -11.23
N ASN A 713 -15.79 -1.56 -9.96
CA ASN A 713 -16.48 -2.60 -9.20
C ASN A 713 -17.96 -2.27 -8.99
N GLY A 714 -18.51 -1.38 -9.79
CA GLY A 714 -19.92 -1.06 -9.90
C GLY A 714 -20.39 0.17 -9.13
N LEU A 715 -19.47 0.97 -8.53
CA LEU A 715 -19.81 2.29 -7.99
C LEU A 715 -19.99 3.33 -9.11
N GLY A 716 -21.00 4.18 -8.98
CA GLY A 716 -21.29 5.23 -9.95
C GLY A 716 -22.21 6.32 -9.42
N ALA A 717 -22.75 7.13 -10.31
CA ALA A 717 -23.65 8.25 -9.97
C ALA A 717 -24.86 7.83 -9.12
N LYS A 718 -25.41 6.67 -9.39
CA LYS A 718 -26.53 6.10 -8.61
C LYS A 718 -26.11 5.90 -7.15
N ASP A 719 -24.88 5.45 -6.91
CA ASP A 719 -24.43 5.09 -5.56
C ASP A 719 -24.12 6.36 -4.74
N LEU A 720 -23.67 7.46 -5.37
CA LEU A 720 -23.61 8.78 -4.70
C LEU A 720 -25.02 9.29 -4.31
N PHE A 721 -26.00 9.17 -5.21
CA PHE A 721 -27.37 9.51 -4.87
C PHE A 721 -27.92 8.63 -3.74
N ALA A 722 -27.61 7.32 -3.77
CA ALA A 722 -28.00 6.40 -2.71
C ALA A 722 -27.35 6.73 -1.36
N THR A 723 -26.07 7.13 -1.37
CA THR A 723 -25.36 7.64 -0.20
C THR A 723 -26.09 8.82 0.43
N LEU A 724 -26.42 9.84 -0.37
CA LEU A 724 -27.19 10.99 0.10
C LEU A 724 -28.58 10.60 0.62
N LEU A 725 -29.23 9.61 -0.01
CA LEU A 725 -30.53 9.09 0.42
C LEU A 725 -30.45 8.43 1.80
N LEU A 726 -29.46 7.52 1.99
CA LEU A 726 -29.23 6.81 3.25
C LEU A 726 -28.93 7.78 4.39
N GLN A 727 -28.05 8.74 4.18
CA GLN A 727 -27.70 9.78 5.15
C GLN A 727 -28.89 10.70 5.52
N ASN A 728 -29.87 10.85 4.64
CA ASN A 728 -31.15 11.54 4.94
C ASN A 728 -32.20 10.61 5.60
N GLY A 729 -31.82 9.40 5.99
CA GLY A 729 -32.70 8.42 6.62
C GLY A 729 -33.72 7.76 5.67
N GLY A 730 -33.51 7.87 4.36
CA GLY A 730 -34.36 7.24 3.34
C GLY A 730 -33.88 5.82 3.02
N THR A 731 -34.79 5.04 2.39
CA THR A 731 -34.53 3.71 1.85
C THR A 731 -34.75 3.67 0.36
N PHE A 732 -34.06 2.75 -0.33
CA PHE A 732 -34.16 2.65 -1.79
C PHE A 732 -35.41 1.92 -2.25
N TYR A 733 -35.79 0.87 -1.52
CA TYR A 733 -36.98 0.06 -1.77
C TYR A 733 -37.86 0.00 -0.53
N ASN A 734 -39.12 -0.32 -0.70
CA ASN A 734 -40.01 -0.64 0.39
C ASN A 734 -39.66 -1.99 1.03
N GLU A 735 -40.21 -2.28 2.21
CA GLU A 735 -39.84 -3.43 3.04
C GLU A 735 -40.00 -4.79 2.33
N ASP A 736 -41.01 -4.93 1.48
CA ASP A 736 -41.31 -6.17 0.73
C ASP A 736 -40.61 -6.23 -0.64
N HIS A 737 -39.80 -5.25 -0.96
CA HIS A 737 -39.07 -5.11 -2.22
C HIS A 737 -39.95 -5.18 -3.47
N SER A 738 -41.23 -4.80 -3.36
CA SER A 738 -42.21 -4.80 -4.47
C SER A 738 -42.18 -3.52 -5.31
N ALA A 739 -41.65 -2.43 -4.72
CA ALA A 739 -41.55 -1.12 -5.33
C ALA A 739 -40.38 -0.33 -4.74
N THR A 740 -40.02 0.78 -5.34
CA THR A 740 -39.08 1.75 -4.75
C THR A 740 -39.77 2.54 -3.62
N ALA A 741 -38.97 3.07 -2.67
CA ALA A 741 -39.38 4.04 -1.66
C ALA A 741 -38.91 5.46 -2.02
N LEU A 742 -38.70 5.73 -3.33
CA LEU A 742 -38.12 6.97 -3.84
C LEU A 742 -39.15 8.14 -3.96
N ASP A 743 -40.37 7.97 -3.49
CA ASP A 743 -41.41 9.03 -3.35
C ASP A 743 -41.34 9.77 -2.00
N SER A 744 -40.40 9.41 -1.14
CA SER A 744 -40.22 10.02 0.18
C SER A 744 -39.61 11.43 0.09
N GLU A 745 -39.81 12.25 1.13
CA GLU A 745 -39.17 13.58 1.25
C GLU A 745 -37.63 13.44 1.37
N ALA A 746 -37.15 12.41 2.03
CA ALA A 746 -35.69 12.08 2.10
C ALA A 746 -35.10 11.87 0.69
N SER A 747 -35.80 11.11 -0.18
CA SER A 747 -35.39 10.86 -1.55
C SER A 747 -35.33 12.15 -2.38
N MET A 748 -36.33 13.01 -2.20
CA MET A 748 -36.42 14.27 -2.91
C MET A 748 -35.34 15.25 -2.43
N SER A 749 -35.05 15.29 -1.11
CA SER A 749 -33.93 16.08 -0.54
C SER A 749 -32.60 15.61 -1.10
N ALA A 750 -32.34 14.30 -1.08
CA ALA A 750 -31.12 13.70 -1.63
C ALA A 750 -30.92 14.01 -3.12
N PHE A 751 -32.00 13.83 -3.94
CA PHE A 751 -31.94 14.10 -5.37
C PHE A 751 -31.70 15.58 -5.67
N LYS A 752 -32.32 16.46 -4.89
CA LYS A 752 -32.14 17.91 -5.01
C LYS A 752 -30.69 18.31 -4.63
N THR A 753 -30.16 17.82 -3.52
CA THR A 753 -28.79 18.08 -3.09
C THR A 753 -27.80 17.62 -4.17
N TRP A 754 -27.96 16.40 -4.67
CA TRP A 754 -27.13 15.86 -5.74
C TRP A 754 -27.19 16.72 -7.02
N SER A 755 -28.38 17.13 -7.48
CA SER A 755 -28.50 17.99 -8.66
C SER A 755 -27.97 19.42 -8.42
N ASP A 756 -28.08 19.94 -7.21
CA ASP A 756 -27.59 21.28 -6.85
C ASP A 756 -26.06 21.38 -6.92
N PHE A 757 -25.30 20.32 -6.64
CA PHE A 757 -23.84 20.29 -6.83
C PHE A 757 -23.44 20.73 -8.23
N TYR A 758 -24.12 20.27 -9.25
CA TYR A 758 -23.82 20.56 -10.65
C TYR A 758 -24.52 21.82 -11.16
N THR A 759 -25.75 22.09 -10.74
CA THR A 759 -26.55 23.21 -11.26
C THR A 759 -26.27 24.54 -10.55
N LYS A 760 -25.83 24.50 -9.28
CA LYS A 760 -25.58 25.69 -8.45
C LYS A 760 -24.10 25.88 -8.12
N TYR A 761 -23.40 24.81 -7.79
CA TYR A 761 -22.00 24.87 -7.36
C TYR A 761 -21.02 24.63 -8.50
N GLY A 762 -21.49 24.17 -9.68
CA GLY A 762 -20.71 24.08 -10.90
C GLY A 762 -19.69 22.95 -10.93
N PHE A 763 -19.97 21.85 -10.25
CA PHE A 763 -19.11 20.67 -10.34
C PHE A 763 -19.04 20.10 -11.75
N ASP A 764 -17.88 19.57 -12.11
CA ASP A 764 -17.66 18.95 -13.41
C ASP A 764 -18.34 17.58 -13.50
N LEU A 765 -18.96 17.32 -14.66
CA LEU A 765 -19.65 16.06 -14.93
C LEU A 765 -18.73 14.95 -15.43
N VAL A 766 -17.71 15.32 -16.18
CA VAL A 766 -16.76 14.40 -16.81
C VAL A 766 -15.37 14.91 -16.60
N TYR A 767 -14.56 14.15 -15.96
CA TYR A 767 -13.17 14.48 -15.65
C TYR A 767 -12.35 13.21 -15.39
N ASP A 768 -11.05 13.32 -15.52
CA ASP A 768 -10.11 12.31 -15.02
C ASP A 768 -9.65 12.73 -13.63
N PHE A 769 -10.14 12.02 -12.60
CA PHE A 769 -9.84 12.36 -11.20
C PHE A 769 -8.36 12.22 -10.90
N TYR A 770 -7.73 11.12 -11.33
CA TYR A 770 -6.30 10.91 -11.11
C TYR A 770 -5.47 12.10 -11.63
N THR A 771 -5.66 12.48 -12.90
CA THR A 771 -4.92 13.59 -13.51
C THR A 771 -5.18 14.91 -12.79
N ARG A 772 -6.43 15.27 -12.51
CA ARG A 772 -6.76 16.55 -11.88
C ARG A 772 -6.40 16.61 -10.40
N PHE A 773 -6.42 15.49 -9.70
CA PHE A 773 -5.98 15.40 -8.33
C PHE A 773 -4.46 15.52 -8.23
N SER A 774 -3.71 14.77 -9.05
CA SER A 774 -2.25 14.84 -9.08
C SER A 774 -1.73 16.22 -9.50
N THR A 775 -2.45 16.92 -10.39
CA THR A 775 -2.10 18.32 -10.79
C THR A 775 -2.52 19.37 -9.76
N GLY A 776 -3.31 19.02 -8.74
CA GLY A 776 -3.87 19.97 -7.77
C GLY A 776 -5.08 20.76 -8.26
N GLU A 777 -5.62 20.48 -9.46
CA GLU A 777 -6.84 21.15 -9.95
C GLU A 777 -8.09 20.70 -9.17
N MET A 778 -8.10 19.44 -8.72
CA MET A 778 -9.13 18.88 -7.84
C MET A 778 -8.48 18.43 -6.52
N PRO A 779 -8.12 19.34 -5.61
CA PRO A 779 -7.42 18.98 -4.38
C PRO A 779 -8.28 18.21 -3.37
N ILE A 780 -9.58 18.13 -3.61
CA ILE A 780 -10.55 17.33 -2.86
C ILE A 780 -11.41 16.58 -3.87
N GLY A 781 -11.69 15.30 -3.59
CA GLY A 781 -12.63 14.54 -4.39
C GLY A 781 -13.08 13.24 -3.74
N ILE A 782 -14.24 12.76 -4.15
CA ILE A 782 -14.79 11.48 -3.73
C ILE A 782 -14.55 10.47 -4.84
N ALA A 783 -13.93 9.37 -4.50
CA ALA A 783 -13.66 8.26 -5.41
C ALA A 783 -13.74 6.93 -4.66
N SER A 784 -13.78 5.80 -5.38
CA SER A 784 -13.58 4.48 -4.77
C SER A 784 -12.26 4.45 -3.99
N TYR A 785 -12.24 3.80 -2.82
CA TYR A 785 -11.00 3.67 -2.04
C TYR A 785 -9.86 3.02 -2.83
N GLU A 786 -10.14 2.24 -3.87
CA GLU A 786 -9.14 1.67 -4.78
C GLU A 786 -8.36 2.74 -5.57
N MET A 787 -8.82 4.00 -5.59
CA MET A 787 -8.04 5.12 -6.11
C MET A 787 -6.71 5.29 -5.37
N PHE A 788 -6.66 4.87 -4.10
CA PHE A 788 -5.43 4.77 -3.32
C PHE A 788 -4.34 3.99 -4.08
N ASN A 789 -4.69 2.82 -4.62
CA ASN A 789 -3.76 1.96 -5.35
C ASN A 789 -3.18 2.69 -6.58
N THR A 790 -4.06 3.40 -7.31
CA THR A 790 -3.66 4.17 -8.49
C THR A 790 -2.74 5.34 -8.12
N LEU A 791 -3.10 6.11 -7.11
CA LEU A 791 -2.31 7.25 -6.64
C LEU A 791 -0.96 6.81 -6.08
N SER A 792 -0.91 5.73 -5.32
CA SER A 792 0.32 5.21 -4.71
C SER A 792 1.36 4.75 -5.75
N VAL A 793 0.93 4.28 -6.92
CA VAL A 793 1.84 3.79 -7.97
C VAL A 793 2.11 4.84 -9.03
N ALA A 794 1.07 5.53 -9.51
CA ALA A 794 1.19 6.36 -10.69
C ALA A 794 1.41 7.86 -10.40
N ALA A 795 1.15 8.33 -9.16
CA ALA A 795 1.32 9.74 -8.77
C ALA A 795 2.51 9.92 -7.80
N GLN A 796 3.68 9.45 -8.21
CA GLN A 796 4.88 9.49 -7.36
C GLN A 796 5.29 10.94 -7.00
N GLU A 797 4.99 11.90 -7.88
CA GLU A 797 5.27 13.33 -7.68
C GLU A 797 4.50 13.95 -6.50
N ILE A 798 3.42 13.34 -6.07
CA ILE A 798 2.63 13.80 -4.90
C ILE A 798 2.66 12.79 -3.75
N ARG A 799 3.62 11.88 -3.73
CA ARG A 799 3.76 10.91 -2.66
C ARG A 799 3.91 11.60 -1.30
N GLY A 800 3.07 11.19 -0.33
CA GLY A 800 3.03 11.80 1.01
C GLY A 800 2.28 13.15 1.09
N LEU A 801 1.87 13.74 -0.05
CA LEU A 801 1.16 15.03 -0.11
C LEU A 801 -0.37 14.90 -0.10
N TRP A 802 -0.92 13.72 0.07
CA TRP A 802 -2.35 13.45 0.08
C TRP A 802 -2.76 12.47 1.18
N GLY A 803 -4.03 12.41 1.45
CA GLY A 803 -4.62 11.51 2.42
C GLY A 803 -6.05 11.13 2.06
N MET A 804 -6.62 10.24 2.87
CA MET A 804 -8.01 9.80 2.80
C MET A 804 -8.76 10.18 4.08
N ALA A 805 -10.07 10.33 3.95
CA ALA A 805 -11.00 10.47 5.06
C ALA A 805 -12.33 9.79 4.71
N PRO A 806 -13.19 9.49 5.68
CA PRO A 806 -14.56 9.08 5.42
C PRO A 806 -15.29 10.07 4.51
N VAL A 807 -16.31 9.58 3.78
CA VAL A 807 -17.14 10.47 2.95
C VAL A 807 -17.81 11.53 3.80
N PRO A 808 -18.05 12.75 3.25
CA PRO A 808 -18.81 13.77 3.96
C PRO A 808 -20.19 13.27 4.37
N GLY A 809 -20.55 13.49 5.63
CA GLY A 809 -21.83 13.07 6.17
C GLY A 809 -22.90 14.15 6.15
N THR A 810 -24.11 13.74 6.53
CA THR A 810 -25.23 14.63 6.79
C THR A 810 -25.45 14.75 8.29
N ILE A 811 -25.57 16.01 8.79
CA ILE A 811 -25.84 16.25 10.21
C ILE A 811 -27.30 15.87 10.51
N ARG A 812 -27.50 14.96 11.44
CA ARG A 812 -28.82 14.54 11.92
C ARG A 812 -29.38 15.51 12.97
N GLU A 813 -30.67 15.37 13.29
CA GLU A 813 -31.35 16.25 14.29
C GLU A 813 -30.73 16.19 15.70
N ASP A 814 -30.08 15.09 16.05
CA ASP A 814 -29.36 14.88 17.31
C ASP A 814 -27.94 15.46 17.31
N GLY A 815 -27.49 16.03 16.20
CA GLY A 815 -26.16 16.61 16.01
C GLY A 815 -25.07 15.61 15.60
N THR A 816 -25.39 14.34 15.46
CA THR A 816 -24.45 13.34 14.93
C THR A 816 -24.27 13.49 13.41
N VAL A 817 -23.09 13.17 12.91
CA VAL A 817 -22.79 13.14 11.48
C VAL A 817 -22.96 11.72 10.97
N ASP A 818 -23.88 11.53 10.05
CA ASP A 818 -24.13 10.25 9.43
C ASP A 818 -23.30 10.11 8.13
N THR A 819 -22.34 9.22 8.12
CA THR A 819 -21.45 8.91 7.00
C THR A 819 -21.83 7.61 6.27
N SER A 820 -23.06 7.13 6.46
CA SER A 820 -23.57 5.95 5.74
C SER A 820 -23.43 6.12 4.23
N GLU A 821 -23.03 5.07 3.53
CA GLU A 821 -22.89 5.09 2.07
C GLU A 821 -23.32 3.78 1.43
N ALA A 822 -23.58 3.84 0.11
CA ALA A 822 -23.89 2.68 -0.68
C ALA A 822 -22.60 2.00 -1.17
N GLY A 823 -22.46 0.69 -0.87
CA GLY A 823 -21.38 -0.12 -1.38
C GLY A 823 -21.65 -0.77 -2.73
N ALA A 824 -20.61 -1.38 -3.30
CA ALA A 824 -20.67 -2.25 -4.45
C ALA A 824 -19.67 -3.40 -4.37
N GLY A 825 -19.84 -4.43 -5.21
CA GLY A 825 -18.92 -5.55 -5.19
C GLY A 825 -19.28 -6.67 -6.15
N SER A 826 -18.62 -7.80 -6.00
CA SER A 826 -18.82 -9.01 -6.79
C SER A 826 -18.97 -10.23 -5.90
N ALA A 827 -19.50 -11.32 -6.46
CA ALA A 827 -19.78 -12.53 -5.71
C ALA A 827 -19.30 -13.82 -6.39
N ALA A 828 -19.10 -14.86 -5.58
CA ALA A 828 -19.01 -16.24 -6.02
C ALA A 828 -20.39 -16.88 -6.02
N VAL A 829 -20.71 -17.66 -7.05
CA VAL A 829 -21.97 -18.36 -7.21
C VAL A 829 -21.78 -19.81 -7.63
N ILE A 830 -22.72 -20.68 -7.27
CA ILE A 830 -22.78 -22.08 -7.70
C ILE A 830 -23.95 -22.24 -8.66
N PHE A 831 -23.69 -22.76 -9.85
CA PHE A 831 -24.74 -23.02 -10.83
C PHE A 831 -25.53 -24.30 -10.50
N LYS A 832 -26.82 -24.27 -10.73
CA LYS A 832 -27.71 -25.39 -10.39
C LYS A 832 -27.43 -26.68 -11.16
N LYS A 833 -26.76 -26.56 -12.31
CA LYS A 833 -26.36 -27.68 -13.16
C LYS A 833 -24.98 -28.25 -12.81
N ALA A 834 -24.31 -27.76 -11.76
CA ALA A 834 -23.04 -28.28 -11.32
C ALA A 834 -23.10 -29.79 -11.09
N ALA A 835 -22.12 -30.51 -11.61
CA ALA A 835 -22.06 -31.97 -11.50
C ALA A 835 -21.84 -32.41 -10.05
N SER A 836 -21.04 -31.70 -9.29
CA SER A 836 -20.71 -31.96 -7.89
C SER A 836 -20.96 -30.73 -7.00
N PRO A 837 -22.21 -30.45 -6.59
CA PRO A 837 -22.54 -29.25 -5.79
C PRO A 837 -21.75 -29.12 -4.49
N ASP A 838 -21.48 -30.24 -3.81
CA ASP A 838 -20.71 -30.24 -2.57
C ASP A 838 -19.24 -29.86 -2.80
N ASN A 839 -18.63 -30.32 -3.91
CA ASN A 839 -17.28 -29.90 -4.30
C ASN A 839 -17.23 -28.42 -4.67
N CYS A 840 -18.28 -27.91 -5.32
CA CYS A 840 -18.42 -26.49 -5.59
C CYS A 840 -18.52 -25.65 -4.32
N TYR A 841 -19.32 -26.11 -3.34
CA TYR A 841 -19.40 -25.45 -2.04
C TYR A 841 -18.05 -25.43 -1.31
N ARG A 842 -17.34 -26.57 -1.27
CA ARG A 842 -15.98 -26.63 -0.68
C ARG A 842 -15.02 -25.67 -1.34
N PHE A 843 -15.10 -25.51 -2.66
CA PHE A 843 -14.27 -24.53 -3.38
C PHE A 843 -14.62 -23.10 -2.99
N VAL A 844 -15.90 -22.72 -2.94
CA VAL A 844 -16.32 -21.37 -2.54
C VAL A 844 -15.97 -21.10 -1.08
N ASP A 845 -16.14 -22.08 -0.19
CA ASP A 845 -15.76 -21.96 1.22
C ASP A 845 -14.25 -21.76 1.40
N TRP A 846 -13.43 -22.54 0.68
CA TRP A 846 -11.98 -22.36 0.64
C TRP A 846 -11.60 -21.01 0.04
N TRP A 847 -12.15 -20.64 -1.11
CA TRP A 847 -11.85 -19.38 -1.79
C TRP A 847 -12.12 -18.17 -0.92
N THR A 848 -13.22 -18.17 -0.18
CA THR A 848 -13.65 -17.05 0.66
C THR A 848 -13.11 -17.12 2.11
N SER A 849 -12.30 -18.13 2.44
CA SER A 849 -11.71 -18.25 3.79
C SER A 849 -10.68 -17.16 4.05
N ASP A 850 -10.54 -16.81 5.33
CA ASP A 850 -9.60 -15.77 5.78
C ASP A 850 -8.17 -16.06 5.27
N LYS A 851 -7.70 -17.31 5.45
CA LYS A 851 -6.37 -17.72 4.99
C LYS A 851 -6.20 -17.56 3.47
N THR A 852 -7.12 -18.11 2.68
CA THR A 852 -6.98 -18.07 1.21
C THR A 852 -7.06 -16.65 0.67
N GLN A 853 -7.95 -15.83 1.22
CA GLN A 853 -8.07 -14.42 0.81
C GLN A 853 -6.84 -13.62 1.22
N THR A 854 -6.28 -13.84 2.40
CA THR A 854 -5.02 -13.22 2.84
C THR A 854 -3.86 -13.64 1.93
N ASP A 855 -3.69 -14.94 1.70
CA ASP A 855 -2.62 -15.46 0.81
C ASP A 855 -2.77 -14.92 -0.62
N PHE A 856 -4.00 -14.80 -1.10
CA PHE A 856 -4.29 -14.25 -2.43
C PHE A 856 -3.96 -12.77 -2.52
N CYS A 857 -4.44 -11.95 -1.57
CA CYS A 857 -4.17 -10.51 -1.53
C CYS A 857 -2.65 -10.25 -1.46
N THR A 858 -1.95 -10.94 -0.58
CA THR A 858 -0.49 -10.84 -0.44
C THR A 858 0.24 -11.23 -1.72
N ALA A 859 -0.13 -12.35 -2.34
CA ALA A 859 0.55 -12.82 -3.56
C ALA A 859 0.29 -11.91 -4.76
N VAL A 860 -0.92 -11.34 -4.89
CA VAL A 860 -1.25 -10.40 -5.96
C VAL A 860 -0.48 -9.09 -5.77
N GLU A 861 -0.45 -8.55 -4.56
CA GLU A 861 0.29 -7.31 -4.26
C GLU A 861 1.79 -7.48 -4.47
N ASN A 862 2.36 -8.61 -4.06
CA ASN A 862 3.78 -8.93 -4.30
C ASN A 862 4.12 -9.05 -5.80
N GLN A 863 3.18 -9.56 -6.61
CA GLN A 863 3.41 -9.74 -8.04
C GLN A 863 3.20 -8.45 -8.85
N LEU A 864 2.22 -7.63 -8.46
CA LEU A 864 1.76 -6.45 -9.22
C LEU A 864 2.08 -5.12 -8.52
N GLY A 865 2.67 -5.17 -7.33
CA GLY A 865 2.87 -4.02 -6.46
C GLY A 865 1.57 -3.50 -5.85
N PRO A 866 1.60 -2.35 -5.14
CA PRO A 866 0.43 -1.75 -4.50
C PRO A 866 -0.74 -1.48 -5.47
N GLY A 867 -0.45 -1.28 -6.76
CA GLY A 867 -1.47 -1.13 -7.81
C GLY A 867 -2.34 -2.37 -8.02
N GLY A 868 -1.86 -3.53 -7.61
CA GLY A 868 -2.58 -4.82 -7.69
C GLY A 868 -3.42 -5.15 -6.45
N ARG A 869 -3.38 -4.33 -5.41
CA ARG A 869 -4.10 -4.58 -4.14
C ARG A 869 -5.57 -4.89 -4.38
N TYR A 870 -6.02 -6.03 -3.89
CA TYR A 870 -7.34 -6.57 -4.19
C TYR A 870 -8.39 -6.08 -3.21
N ALA A 871 -9.55 -5.64 -3.73
CA ALA A 871 -10.66 -5.13 -2.94
C ALA A 871 -11.46 -6.26 -2.28
N THR A 872 -10.82 -7.07 -1.45
CA THR A 872 -11.48 -8.23 -0.83
C THR A 872 -12.66 -7.84 0.06
N ALA A 873 -13.75 -8.61 -0.04
CA ALA A 873 -14.89 -8.51 0.88
C ALA A 873 -14.59 -9.13 2.25
N ASN A 874 -13.59 -10.01 2.34
CA ASN A 874 -13.22 -10.69 3.59
C ASN A 874 -12.59 -9.69 4.57
N LEU A 875 -13.14 -9.60 5.79
CA LEU A 875 -12.73 -8.61 6.80
C LEU A 875 -11.30 -8.84 7.32
N ALA A 876 -10.94 -10.10 7.57
CA ALA A 876 -9.62 -10.45 8.08
C ALA A 876 -8.54 -10.19 7.02
N ALA A 877 -8.77 -10.62 5.78
CA ALA A 877 -7.86 -10.40 4.67
C ALA A 877 -7.69 -8.92 4.34
N PHE A 878 -8.76 -8.12 4.41
CA PHE A 878 -8.70 -6.68 4.21
C PHE A 878 -7.80 -6.00 5.25
N SER A 879 -7.98 -6.37 6.53
CA SER A 879 -7.18 -5.82 7.62
C SER A 879 -5.71 -6.28 7.60
N SER A 880 -5.41 -7.40 6.93
CA SER A 880 -4.04 -7.91 6.81
C SER A 880 -3.26 -7.32 5.62
N GLN A 881 -3.90 -6.54 4.76
CA GLN A 881 -3.22 -5.82 3.69
C GLN A 881 -2.31 -4.72 4.28
N PRO A 882 -1.23 -4.32 3.60
CA PRO A 882 -0.25 -3.37 4.12
C PRO A 882 -0.75 -1.92 4.07
N TRP A 883 -1.81 -1.64 4.82
CA TRP A 883 -2.30 -0.31 5.12
C TRP A 883 -1.47 0.29 6.27
N SER A 884 -1.20 1.59 6.22
CA SER A 884 -0.77 2.27 7.44
C SER A 884 -1.91 2.26 8.48
N PRO A 885 -1.64 2.37 9.77
CA PRO A 885 -2.71 2.40 10.77
C PRO A 885 -3.71 3.51 10.56
N GLU A 886 -3.26 4.71 10.18
CA GLU A 886 -4.16 5.82 9.85
C GLU A 886 -5.06 5.47 8.67
N GLU A 887 -4.50 4.89 7.61
CA GLU A 887 -5.27 4.44 6.45
C GLU A 887 -6.27 3.36 6.82
N LEU A 888 -5.82 2.35 7.57
CA LEU A 888 -6.70 1.26 8.02
C LEU A 888 -7.83 1.75 8.92
N GLU A 889 -7.55 2.70 9.83
CA GLU A 889 -8.56 3.32 10.69
C GLU A 889 -9.61 4.04 9.86
N MET A 890 -9.19 4.89 8.91
CA MET A 890 -10.10 5.64 8.04
C MET A 890 -10.94 4.68 7.18
N LEU A 891 -10.30 3.67 6.58
CA LEU A 891 -10.97 2.67 5.75
C LEU A 891 -11.94 1.81 6.56
N THR A 892 -11.58 1.39 7.76
CA THR A 892 -12.44 0.58 8.65
C THR A 892 -13.63 1.40 9.12
N THR A 893 -13.40 2.65 9.56
CA THR A 893 -14.45 3.58 9.98
C THR A 893 -15.49 3.78 8.87
N GLN A 894 -15.04 3.97 7.63
CA GLN A 894 -15.98 4.10 6.52
C GLN A 894 -16.67 2.78 6.19
N ARG A 895 -15.93 1.67 6.17
CA ARG A 895 -16.46 0.34 5.83
C ARG A 895 -17.57 -0.12 6.78
N GLU A 896 -17.50 0.21 8.05
CA GLU A 896 -18.54 -0.07 9.05
C GLU A 896 -19.86 0.66 8.73
N ASN A 897 -19.80 1.76 7.99
CA ASN A 897 -20.93 2.57 7.57
C ASN A 897 -21.44 2.24 6.15
N VAL A 898 -20.85 1.21 5.49
CA VAL A 898 -21.29 0.77 4.16
C VAL A 898 -22.59 -0.02 4.27
N ILE A 899 -23.60 0.42 3.53
CA ILE A 899 -24.90 -0.22 3.42
C ILE A 899 -25.10 -0.71 1.98
N GLU A 900 -25.10 -2.00 1.80
CA GLU A 900 -25.33 -2.60 0.48
C GLU A 900 -26.81 -2.53 0.09
N LEU A 901 -27.05 -2.12 -1.15
CA LEU A 901 -28.42 -2.02 -1.67
C LEU A 901 -28.92 -3.38 -2.17
N PRO A 902 -30.16 -3.77 -1.84
CA PRO A 902 -30.72 -5.01 -2.35
C PRO A 902 -30.91 -4.96 -3.88
N GLU A 903 -30.65 -6.08 -4.54
CA GLU A 903 -30.95 -6.28 -5.96
C GLU A 903 -32.29 -7.01 -6.09
N ILE A 904 -33.15 -6.47 -6.93
CA ILE A 904 -34.48 -7.00 -7.14
C ILE A 904 -34.76 -7.20 -8.63
N PRO A 905 -35.77 -8.01 -9.00
CA PRO A 905 -36.23 -8.12 -10.39
C PRO A 905 -36.57 -6.76 -10.98
N GLY A 906 -35.87 -6.29 -11.99
CA GLY A 906 -36.03 -4.98 -12.59
C GLY A 906 -35.06 -3.89 -12.11
N SER A 907 -34.18 -4.16 -11.11
CA SER A 907 -33.25 -3.18 -10.59
C SER A 907 -32.30 -2.59 -11.65
N TYR A 908 -31.98 -3.32 -12.69
CA TYR A 908 -31.18 -2.82 -13.84
C TYR A 908 -31.76 -1.55 -14.50
N TYR A 909 -33.04 -1.30 -14.34
CA TYR A 909 -33.74 -0.14 -14.91
C TYR A 909 -33.57 1.11 -14.02
N VAL A 910 -33.31 0.91 -12.73
CA VAL A 910 -33.29 1.96 -11.73
C VAL A 910 -32.17 2.97 -12.00
N SER A 911 -30.95 2.50 -12.18
CA SER A 911 -29.78 3.39 -12.46
C SER A 911 -30.01 4.28 -13.67
N ARG A 912 -30.52 3.68 -14.78
CA ARG A 912 -30.83 4.42 -16.02
C ARG A 912 -31.89 5.49 -15.81
N SER A 913 -32.96 5.18 -15.06
CA SER A 913 -34.05 6.12 -14.82
C SER A 913 -33.65 7.27 -13.89
N ILE A 914 -32.85 6.99 -12.87
CA ILE A 914 -32.27 8.03 -12.01
C ILE A 914 -31.37 8.96 -12.85
N ASP A 915 -30.51 8.40 -13.70
CA ASP A 915 -29.66 9.18 -14.61
C ASP A 915 -30.50 10.01 -15.60
N ASN A 916 -31.59 9.45 -16.14
CA ASN A 916 -32.50 10.21 -17.00
C ASN A 916 -33.14 11.41 -16.27
N ALA A 917 -33.60 11.20 -15.02
CA ALA A 917 -34.11 12.30 -14.19
C ALA A 917 -33.05 13.39 -13.97
N PHE A 918 -31.87 12.98 -13.61
CA PHE A 918 -30.75 13.89 -13.38
C PHE A 918 -30.39 14.70 -14.63
N ARG A 919 -30.23 14.03 -15.78
CA ARG A 919 -29.91 14.70 -17.07
C ARG A 919 -31.01 15.66 -17.48
N ALA A 920 -32.25 15.33 -17.27
CA ALA A 920 -33.37 16.22 -17.58
C ALA A 920 -33.37 17.50 -16.73
N VAL A 921 -32.96 17.40 -15.47
CA VAL A 921 -32.75 18.58 -14.60
C VAL A 921 -31.57 19.40 -15.07
N LEU A 922 -30.47 18.74 -15.41
CA LEU A 922 -29.20 19.39 -15.72
C LEU A 922 -29.25 20.07 -17.12
N TYR A 923 -29.63 19.33 -18.15
CA TYR A 923 -29.55 19.81 -19.53
C TYR A 923 -30.86 20.49 -19.99
N ASP A 924 -32.02 19.92 -19.65
CA ASP A 924 -33.34 20.43 -20.07
C ASP A 924 -33.87 21.49 -19.08
N LYS A 925 -33.21 21.71 -17.94
CA LYS A 925 -33.59 22.66 -16.87
C LYS A 925 -35.02 22.35 -16.33
N LYS A 926 -35.44 21.07 -16.34
CA LYS A 926 -36.75 20.65 -15.82
C LYS A 926 -36.81 20.71 -14.30
N ASN A 927 -38.01 20.77 -13.76
CA ASN A 927 -38.22 20.74 -12.31
C ASN A 927 -37.72 19.42 -11.70
N PRO A 928 -36.85 19.45 -10.70
CA PRO A 928 -36.29 18.23 -10.10
C PRO A 928 -37.35 17.28 -9.56
N ARG A 929 -38.37 17.78 -8.82
CA ARG A 929 -39.43 16.98 -8.21
C ARG A 929 -40.28 16.27 -9.27
N GLU A 930 -40.79 17.00 -10.22
CA GLU A 930 -41.65 16.45 -11.28
C GLU A 930 -40.92 15.40 -12.12
N THR A 931 -39.64 15.66 -12.41
CA THR A 931 -38.84 14.76 -13.24
C THR A 931 -38.51 13.47 -12.48
N PHE A 932 -38.13 13.60 -11.23
CA PHE A 932 -37.77 12.45 -10.39
C PHE A 932 -39.01 11.57 -10.09
N GLU A 933 -40.14 12.18 -9.74
CA GLU A 933 -41.39 11.46 -9.54
C GLU A 933 -41.89 10.72 -10.82
N LYS A 934 -41.68 11.34 -11.98
CA LYS A 934 -41.98 10.69 -13.26
C LYS A 934 -41.12 9.45 -13.50
N GLU A 935 -39.82 9.57 -13.33
CA GLU A 935 -38.90 8.45 -13.52
C GLU A 935 -39.12 7.37 -12.45
N ASN A 936 -39.44 7.74 -11.21
CA ASN A 936 -39.80 6.79 -10.16
C ASN A 936 -41.05 5.95 -10.55
N ARG A 937 -42.09 6.57 -11.18
CA ARG A 937 -43.21 5.80 -11.72
C ARG A 937 -42.75 4.80 -12.79
N ASN A 938 -41.90 5.22 -13.72
CA ASN A 938 -41.35 4.35 -14.76
C ASN A 938 -40.59 3.15 -14.16
N ILE A 939 -39.81 3.37 -13.09
CA ILE A 939 -39.11 2.29 -12.36
C ILE A 939 -40.11 1.31 -11.78
N ASN A 940 -41.15 1.79 -11.08
CA ASN A 940 -42.15 0.95 -10.43
C ASN A 940 -42.98 0.17 -11.42
N GLU A 941 -43.29 0.73 -12.60
CA GLU A 941 -43.95 0.00 -13.68
C GLU A 941 -43.06 -1.15 -14.20
N GLU A 942 -41.77 -0.94 -14.35
CA GLU A 942 -40.83 -1.99 -14.77
C GLU A 942 -40.66 -3.08 -13.70
N ILE A 943 -40.51 -2.72 -12.44
CA ILE A 943 -40.47 -3.67 -11.32
C ILE A 943 -41.74 -4.53 -11.32
N ALA A 944 -42.92 -3.92 -11.38
CA ALA A 944 -44.20 -4.62 -11.42
C ALA A 944 -44.33 -5.53 -12.65
N ARG A 945 -43.79 -5.09 -13.82
CA ARG A 945 -43.76 -5.93 -15.03
C ARG A 945 -42.89 -7.17 -14.82
N LYS A 946 -41.68 -7.00 -14.26
CA LYS A 946 -40.76 -8.12 -14.02
C LYS A 946 -41.27 -9.08 -12.95
N ARG A 947 -41.91 -8.58 -11.91
CA ARG A 947 -42.55 -9.43 -10.89
C ARG A 947 -43.63 -10.31 -11.50
N ARG A 948 -44.47 -9.75 -12.40
CA ARG A 948 -45.49 -10.53 -13.13
C ARG A 948 -44.86 -11.57 -14.06
N GLU A 949 -43.83 -11.19 -14.83
CA GLU A 949 -43.10 -12.12 -15.73
C GLU A 949 -42.51 -13.31 -14.95
N LEU A 950 -42.07 -13.10 -13.72
CA LEU A 950 -41.51 -14.13 -12.83
C LEU A 950 -42.55 -14.83 -11.95
N GLY A 951 -43.84 -14.44 -12.03
CA GLY A 951 -44.94 -15.05 -11.26
C GLY A 951 -44.98 -14.68 -9.79
N LEU A 952 -44.22 -13.68 -9.35
CA LEU A 952 -44.07 -13.29 -7.93
C LEU A 952 -45.32 -12.65 -7.33
N ASP A 953 -46.20 -12.05 -8.15
CA ASP A 953 -47.46 -11.44 -7.71
C ASP A 953 -48.51 -12.47 -7.33
N ASN A 954 -48.27 -13.75 -7.59
CA ASN A 954 -49.20 -14.84 -7.29
C ASN A 954 -48.87 -15.60 -6.00
N GLU A 955 -47.76 -15.36 -5.35
CA GLU A 955 -47.36 -16.06 -4.11
C GLU A 955 -48.18 -15.67 -2.88
N GLY A 956 -48.99 -14.58 -2.93
CA GLY A 956 -49.92 -14.18 -1.86
C GLY A 956 -51.35 -14.70 -2.00
N LYS A 957 -51.69 -15.38 -3.08
CA LYS A 957 -52.98 -16.02 -3.25
C LYS A 957 -52.82 -17.53 -3.14
N GLY A 958 -52.96 -18.00 -1.94
CA GLY A 958 -52.78 -19.41 -1.56
C GLY A 958 -53.44 -20.39 -2.55
N ARG A 959 -52.70 -21.45 -2.88
CA ARG A 959 -53.26 -22.69 -3.43
C ARG A 959 -54.03 -23.44 -2.37
#